data_a665b667a4008a9e5a7e3406dd56dccc
#
_entry.id   a665b667a4008a9e5a7e3406dd56dccc
#
_cell.length_a   1.000
_cell.length_b   1.000
_cell.length_c   1.000
_cell.angle_alpha   90.00
_cell.angle_beta   90.00
_cell.angle_gamma   90.00
#
_symmetry.space_group_name_H-M   'P 1'
#
loop_
_entity.id
_entity.type
_entity.pdbx_description
1 polymer ?
#
loop_
_entity_poly.entity_id
_entity_poly.type
_entity_poly.pdbx_seq_one_letter_code
_entity_poly.pdbx_strand_id
1 'polypeptide(L)'
;MNLIVCLHLCLLHFMPATPSLPADTAIYYAVRHFTDEDGLPQNSIKGIVPDKNGFLWLPTENGLTRFDGSYFFNFSTDNLPGLKSSRMGRTYPSDTAIAVENDIGEILTVTQSRVKHIGRTMPGYEYQRYKASNKDYYPIRGWPDDYGAHFAKICPVVMPQTSETYFSVYRDTISHINKGKTDYRIVQPQLDLLRLFVCDSRLFYLNKDGHIIGWHKDQPMKITLTGDLLSDTAFSKCKMELYWNLAARQVFVYTDRACYLLQPQAHGRMHSVMVAKDFDMHQAYITAVYYDQANRRVFLGSSTKGLYIYTRQQFTVRKSDASEEEVFYAQAPFSGNAVITATGLSFGKNGKYNWLPLSYGEDTLEKYALARDQQGRYWGRKGFSLVGVSPDFSKVVRKIELPYLIGTVYAGPNGNIWVGGQFPGLYYLNTTSPDDTLQFLPAKVEDVTYIKEGQLPGLLWVGTSKGLYRVHLPSGRTDTIRGLEQGNIRSIYVPRQKEVWITTYNKGVFLYRNDRLVALPLDGQRYMITTHCITEDYEGYFWLTTNKGLFRVRRQDMLDYADGKQRDVFYYYFGKDQGFNTNEFNGGCQPCAFKYESGDISLPSLDGLVQFTPSAVRMEMPDQKIFVDWMEHNLKQTAADDHFELPNGFKTFRLHISSPYFGDQRNLYFYYSLDKDGWQEEEIWLPVNSDRTITLSSLPSGDYSIRVRKLKGFGKDQYIEKVIRIRVQEAFYEKGWFRLAALFALICLVILIYKIRVRHIQEQNKLLELKVHNRTEKLEETMAILQVSDEQLRKQGLMHKHLLTAITHDIKTPLRFLLRVNNNDPSSDRLKEEEIKTVTYESLYRMHYLVDNLIHYMRTTYQTGEFSEEVIDLPWLVEEKMAIFKPVSDSKRIQLMNHVPPGTTVVANKLLLTVILHNLLDNAVKYTVHGSVTVTAEKSGDLLTIHVSDTGSGMPQAVVDWMNQPENDGTGHSISTGIGLILIRELLPAIHGRLTARPGKERGTILSLQLRRYDW
;
A
#
# COMPACT_ATOMS: atom_id res chain seq x y z
N MET A 1 52.31 23.07 -26.02
CA MET A 1 50.97 23.65 -25.96
C MET A 1 50.10 23.29 -27.17
N ASN A 2 50.58 22.57 -28.15
CA ASN A 2 49.82 22.14 -29.34
C ASN A 2 49.31 20.68 -29.34
N LEU A 3 49.65 19.89 -28.32
CA LEU A 3 49.21 18.49 -28.24
C LEU A 3 47.91 18.32 -27.40
N ILE A 4 47.59 19.25 -26.52
CA ILE A 4 46.40 19.22 -25.65
C ILE A 4 45.16 19.75 -26.39
N VAL A 5 45.35 20.64 -27.39
CA VAL A 5 44.22 21.17 -28.17
C VAL A 5 43.73 20.15 -29.22
N CYS A 6 44.59 19.28 -29.73
CA CYS A 6 44.17 18.20 -30.66
C CYS A 6 43.43 17.06 -29.95
N LEU A 7 43.72 16.78 -28.64
CA LEU A 7 42.99 15.75 -27.90
C LEU A 7 41.60 16.21 -27.48
N HIS A 8 41.37 17.52 -27.30
CA HIS A 8 40.02 18.06 -27.00
C HIS A 8 39.10 18.15 -28.24
N LEU A 9 39.66 18.29 -29.42
CA LEU A 9 38.92 18.27 -30.67
C LEU A 9 38.55 16.86 -31.16
N CYS A 10 39.32 15.82 -30.78
CA CYS A 10 38.98 14.42 -31.10
C CYS A 10 37.94 13.83 -30.13
N LEU A 11 37.78 14.34 -28.89
CA LEU A 11 36.78 13.89 -27.94
C LEU A 11 35.37 14.48 -28.17
N LEU A 12 35.26 15.52 -29.00
CA LEU A 12 33.97 16.12 -29.40
C LEU A 12 33.28 15.44 -30.59
N HIS A 13 33.93 14.43 -31.24
CA HIS A 13 33.37 13.72 -32.40
C HIS A 13 32.87 12.30 -32.12
N PHE A 14 32.87 11.84 -30.86
CA PHE A 14 32.25 10.57 -30.45
C PHE A 14 31.13 10.80 -29.43
N MET A 15 30.22 11.74 -29.68
CA MET A 15 28.87 11.57 -29.14
C MET A 15 28.15 10.57 -30.06
N PRO A 16 27.67 9.44 -29.56
CA PRO A 16 26.85 8.57 -30.36
C PRO A 16 25.66 9.40 -30.86
N ALA A 17 25.46 9.44 -32.15
CA ALA A 17 24.26 10.02 -32.74
C ALA A 17 23.06 9.41 -32.05
N THR A 18 22.23 10.21 -31.40
CA THR A 18 20.94 9.77 -30.88
C THR A 18 20.21 9.14 -32.06
N PRO A 19 19.78 7.85 -31.94
CA PRO A 19 19.08 7.23 -33.05
C PRO A 19 17.85 8.07 -33.35
N SER A 20 17.76 8.60 -34.56
CA SER A 20 16.57 9.24 -35.07
C SER A 20 15.49 8.18 -35.10
N LEU A 21 14.44 8.34 -34.30
CA LEU A 21 13.25 7.51 -34.34
C LEU A 21 12.70 7.55 -35.77
N PRO A 22 12.32 6.39 -36.34
CA PRO A 22 11.69 6.36 -37.65
C PRO A 22 10.41 7.24 -37.62
N ALA A 23 10.22 8.04 -38.65
CA ALA A 23 9.24 9.12 -38.77
C ALA A 23 7.76 8.69 -38.81
N ASP A 24 7.40 7.45 -38.43
CA ASP A 24 6.04 6.93 -38.63
C ASP A 24 5.49 6.09 -37.47
N THR A 25 5.95 6.31 -36.25
CA THR A 25 5.32 5.68 -35.08
C THR A 25 4.33 6.66 -34.46
N ALA A 26 3.05 6.34 -34.53
CA ALA A 26 2.01 7.06 -33.78
C ALA A 26 2.43 7.14 -32.29
N ILE A 27 2.51 8.37 -31.77
CA ILE A 27 2.88 8.61 -30.38
C ILE A 27 1.60 8.52 -29.57
N TYR A 28 1.54 7.57 -28.64
CA TYR A 28 0.43 7.40 -27.72
C TYR A 28 0.79 7.92 -26.33
N TYR A 29 -0.22 8.37 -25.59
CA TYR A 29 -0.08 8.86 -24.24
C TYR A 29 -1.02 8.10 -23.29
N ALA A 30 -0.52 7.77 -22.12
CA ALA A 30 -1.36 7.35 -20.99
C ALA A 30 -1.76 8.58 -20.17
N VAL A 31 -2.99 8.61 -19.71
CA VAL A 31 -3.53 9.72 -18.92
C VAL A 31 -3.92 9.21 -17.54
N ARG A 32 -3.35 9.83 -16.49
CA ARG A 32 -3.86 9.72 -15.14
C ARG A 32 -4.60 11.00 -14.79
N HIS A 33 -5.75 10.91 -14.19
CA HIS A 33 -6.58 12.03 -13.78
C HIS A 33 -6.80 11.97 -12.27
N PHE A 34 -6.55 13.08 -11.59
CA PHE A 34 -6.71 13.24 -10.15
C PHE A 34 -7.71 14.35 -9.86
N THR A 35 -8.66 14.05 -9.00
CA THR A 35 -9.73 14.94 -8.55
C THR A 35 -9.75 15.04 -7.03
N ASP A 36 -10.73 15.74 -6.48
CA ASP A 36 -11.02 15.76 -5.05
C ASP A 36 -11.35 14.37 -4.47
N GLU A 37 -11.89 13.46 -5.28
CA GLU A 37 -12.10 12.05 -4.91
C GLU A 37 -10.76 11.31 -4.69
N ASP A 38 -9.68 11.75 -5.33
CA ASP A 38 -8.32 11.21 -5.18
C ASP A 38 -7.49 11.91 -4.10
N GLY A 39 -8.12 12.82 -3.33
CA GLY A 39 -7.48 13.56 -2.25
C GLY A 39 -6.90 14.92 -2.63
N LEU A 40 -7.12 15.41 -3.86
CA LEU A 40 -6.86 16.80 -4.20
C LEU A 40 -7.83 17.71 -3.41
N PRO A 41 -7.37 18.73 -2.66
CA PRO A 41 -8.25 19.49 -1.77
C PRO A 41 -9.37 20.22 -2.52
N GLN A 42 -9.16 20.51 -3.81
CA GLN A 42 -10.13 21.19 -4.64
C GLN A 42 -9.68 21.13 -6.12
N ASN A 43 -10.61 20.95 -7.04
CA ASN A 43 -10.34 20.69 -8.47
C ASN A 43 -9.85 21.91 -9.28
N SER A 44 -9.79 23.11 -8.67
CA SER A 44 -9.32 24.32 -9.35
C SER A 44 -7.81 24.53 -9.13
N ILE A 45 -7.00 24.16 -10.10
CA ILE A 45 -5.54 24.32 -10.07
C ILE A 45 -5.15 25.60 -10.80
N LYS A 46 -4.49 26.53 -10.07
CA LYS A 46 -4.10 27.84 -10.60
C LYS A 46 -2.67 27.87 -11.17
N GLY A 47 -1.86 26.86 -10.83
CA GLY A 47 -0.46 26.76 -11.27
C GLY A 47 0.12 25.40 -10.95
N ILE A 48 1.24 25.06 -11.59
CA ILE A 48 2.01 23.84 -11.32
C ILE A 48 3.48 24.23 -11.25
N VAL A 49 4.10 24.07 -10.09
CA VAL A 49 5.48 24.51 -9.86
C VAL A 49 6.30 23.37 -9.26
N PRO A 50 7.35 22.91 -9.94
CA PRO A 50 8.28 21.95 -9.37
C PRO A 50 9.21 22.61 -8.35
N ASP A 51 9.52 21.93 -7.25
CA ASP A 51 10.59 22.34 -6.37
C ASP A 51 11.90 21.59 -6.63
N LYS A 52 12.98 21.99 -5.96
CA LYS A 52 14.31 21.37 -6.11
C LYS A 52 14.41 19.96 -5.54
N ASN A 53 13.45 19.57 -4.72
CA ASN A 53 13.37 18.22 -4.12
C ASN A 53 12.52 17.26 -4.95
N GLY A 54 11.88 17.74 -6.03
CA GLY A 54 11.07 16.95 -6.95
C GLY A 54 9.57 16.96 -6.68
N PHE A 55 9.07 17.66 -5.65
CA PHE A 55 7.63 17.84 -5.44
C PHE A 55 7.01 18.80 -6.45
N LEU A 56 5.74 18.61 -6.76
CA LEU A 56 4.93 19.61 -7.45
C LEU A 56 4.06 20.37 -6.45
N TRP A 57 4.04 21.68 -6.61
CA TRP A 57 3.22 22.60 -5.82
C TRP A 57 2.07 23.10 -6.67
N LEU A 58 0.87 22.90 -6.16
CA LEU A 58 -0.40 23.19 -6.84
C LEU A 58 -1.19 24.21 -6.00
N PRO A 59 -1.20 25.50 -6.36
CA PRO A 59 -2.12 26.46 -5.78
C PRO A 59 -3.55 26.14 -6.19
N THR A 60 -4.45 26.02 -5.20
CA THR A 60 -5.87 25.71 -5.40
C THR A 60 -6.76 26.75 -4.72
N GLU A 61 -8.06 26.70 -4.90
CA GLU A 61 -9.03 27.53 -4.16
C GLU A 61 -9.10 27.16 -2.66
N ASN A 62 -8.56 25.98 -2.26
CA ASN A 62 -8.58 25.49 -0.88
C ASN A 62 -7.18 25.15 -0.36
N GLY A 63 -6.19 25.97 -0.66
CA GLY A 63 -4.84 25.87 -0.12
C GLY A 63 -3.75 25.70 -1.17
N LEU A 64 -2.51 25.67 -0.66
CA LEU A 64 -1.33 25.32 -1.42
C LEU A 64 -1.03 23.84 -1.21
N THR A 65 -1.19 23.06 -2.26
CA THR A 65 -1.06 21.60 -2.21
C THR A 65 0.30 21.16 -2.70
N ARG A 66 0.99 20.34 -1.93
CA ARG A 66 2.20 19.63 -2.33
C ARG A 66 1.83 18.23 -2.82
N PHE A 67 2.29 17.86 -3.99
CA PHE A 67 2.04 16.57 -4.63
C PHE A 67 3.34 15.80 -4.84
N ASP A 68 3.38 14.54 -4.41
CA ASP A 68 4.55 13.66 -4.53
C ASP A 68 4.44 12.61 -5.65
N GLY A 69 3.35 12.64 -6.42
CA GLY A 69 3.02 11.67 -7.46
C GLY A 69 1.89 10.70 -7.09
N SER A 70 1.49 10.66 -5.81
CA SER A 70 0.39 9.83 -5.31
C SER A 70 -0.41 10.47 -4.18
N TYR A 71 0.23 11.27 -3.35
CA TYR A 71 -0.38 11.89 -2.18
C TYR A 71 -0.36 13.42 -2.26
N PHE A 72 -1.50 14.02 -1.91
CA PHE A 72 -1.67 15.46 -1.83
C PHE A 72 -1.61 15.91 -0.38
N PHE A 73 -0.60 16.70 -0.04
CA PHE A 73 -0.51 17.33 1.27
C PHE A 73 -0.88 18.81 1.15
N ASN A 74 -1.96 19.23 1.81
CA ASN A 74 -2.52 20.57 1.69
C ASN A 74 -2.08 21.50 2.84
N PHE A 75 -1.72 22.70 2.50
CA PHE A 75 -1.43 23.81 3.41
C PHE A 75 -2.56 24.85 3.30
N SER A 76 -3.33 25.00 4.38
CA SER A 76 -4.51 25.87 4.45
C SER A 76 -4.54 26.67 5.75
N THR A 77 -5.61 27.41 5.96
CA THR A 77 -5.86 28.10 7.24
C THR A 77 -5.91 27.17 8.44
N ASP A 78 -6.19 25.89 8.23
CA ASP A 78 -6.33 24.90 9.31
C ASP A 78 -4.97 24.49 9.91
N ASN A 79 -3.90 24.52 9.10
CA ASN A 79 -2.59 24.01 9.51
C ASN A 79 -1.44 25.02 9.34
N LEU A 80 -1.70 26.22 8.79
CA LEU A 80 -0.73 27.31 8.72
C LEU A 80 -1.12 28.47 9.64
N PRO A 81 -0.46 28.63 10.79
CA PRO A 81 -0.75 29.72 11.72
C PRO A 81 -0.63 31.10 11.08
N GLY A 82 -1.66 31.94 11.27
CA GLY A 82 -1.70 33.29 10.79
C GLY A 82 -2.17 33.50 9.35
N LEU A 83 -2.35 32.44 8.57
CA LEU A 83 -2.96 32.51 7.24
C LEU A 83 -4.46 32.80 7.37
N LYS A 84 -4.96 33.80 6.63
CA LYS A 84 -6.37 34.27 6.72
C LYS A 84 -7.25 33.78 5.57
N SER A 85 -6.67 33.39 4.45
CA SER A 85 -7.39 32.83 3.31
C SER A 85 -6.63 31.66 2.67
N SER A 86 -7.33 30.57 2.43
CA SER A 86 -6.81 29.41 1.71
C SER A 86 -6.92 29.53 0.20
N ARG A 87 -7.60 30.57 -0.35
CA ARG A 87 -7.78 30.73 -1.79
C ARG A 87 -6.50 31.20 -2.46
N MET A 88 -5.68 30.22 -2.88
CA MET A 88 -4.40 30.51 -3.56
C MET A 88 -4.64 31.01 -4.98
N GLY A 89 -3.76 31.86 -5.43
CA GLY A 89 -3.87 32.52 -6.73
C GLY A 89 -2.58 32.40 -7.52
N ARG A 90 -1.74 33.41 -7.45
CA ARG A 90 -0.58 33.59 -8.33
C ARG A 90 0.68 32.93 -7.78
N THR A 91 1.44 32.34 -8.69
CA THR A 91 2.81 31.86 -8.40
C THR A 91 3.83 32.81 -9.03
N TYR A 92 4.89 33.08 -8.26
CA TYR A 92 5.97 33.95 -8.72
C TYR A 92 7.27 33.18 -8.86
N PRO A 93 8.03 33.43 -9.93
CA PRO A 93 9.37 32.86 -10.06
C PRO A 93 10.30 33.49 -9.03
N SER A 94 11.08 32.68 -8.37
CA SER A 94 12.16 33.06 -7.49
C SER A 94 13.34 32.10 -7.65
N ASP A 95 14.56 32.61 -7.56
CA ASP A 95 15.76 31.77 -7.69
C ASP A 95 16.00 30.89 -6.45
N THR A 96 15.40 31.23 -5.31
CA THR A 96 15.64 30.59 -4.02
C THR A 96 14.42 29.90 -3.42
N ALA A 97 13.20 30.35 -3.75
CA ALA A 97 11.97 29.87 -3.19
C ALA A 97 10.81 29.95 -4.19
N ILE A 98 9.79 29.14 -4.01
CA ILE A 98 8.50 29.30 -4.69
C ILE A 98 7.67 30.27 -3.85
N ALA A 99 7.15 31.33 -4.46
CA ALA A 99 6.24 32.26 -3.80
C ALA A 99 4.84 32.13 -4.39
N VAL A 100 3.84 32.05 -3.51
CA VAL A 100 2.43 31.93 -3.88
C VAL A 100 1.62 32.98 -3.13
N GLU A 101 0.82 33.77 -3.85
CA GLU A 101 -0.06 34.79 -3.29
C GLU A 101 -1.50 34.28 -3.22
N ASN A 102 -2.21 34.56 -2.13
CA ASN A 102 -3.62 34.27 -2.00
C ASN A 102 -4.49 35.45 -2.49
N ASP A 103 -5.82 35.29 -2.47
CA ASP A 103 -6.79 36.28 -2.96
C ASP A 103 -6.79 37.61 -2.18
N ILE A 104 -6.34 37.60 -0.92
CA ILE A 104 -6.21 38.84 -0.09
C ILE A 104 -4.80 39.39 -0.04
N GLY A 105 -3.87 38.86 -0.85
CA GLY A 105 -2.51 39.36 -1.00
C GLY A 105 -1.52 38.88 0.09
N GLU A 106 -1.83 37.81 0.82
CA GLU A 106 -0.85 37.14 1.69
C GLU A 106 0.04 36.23 0.86
N ILE A 107 1.30 36.11 1.25
CA ILE A 107 2.30 35.35 0.52
C ILE A 107 2.76 34.15 1.34
N LEU A 108 2.72 33.00 0.72
CA LEU A 108 3.38 31.77 1.16
C LEU A 108 4.68 31.59 0.40
N THR A 109 5.74 31.22 1.08
CA THR A 109 7.01 30.82 0.47
C THR A 109 7.31 29.36 0.73
N VAL A 110 7.80 28.67 -0.30
CA VAL A 110 8.26 27.30 -0.19
C VAL A 110 9.76 27.27 -0.32
N THR A 111 10.45 26.87 0.74
CA THR A 111 11.90 26.72 0.76
C THR A 111 12.23 25.32 1.29
N GLN A 112 13.03 24.57 0.56
CA GLN A 112 13.37 23.17 0.93
C GLN A 112 12.13 22.30 1.24
N SER A 113 11.06 22.47 0.45
CA SER A 113 9.76 21.79 0.59
C SER A 113 9.01 22.09 1.90
N ARG A 114 9.42 23.11 2.65
CA ARG A 114 8.71 23.65 3.82
C ARG A 114 7.97 24.93 3.45
N VAL A 115 6.72 25.06 3.88
CA VAL A 115 5.89 26.24 3.66
C VAL A 115 6.02 27.18 4.84
N LYS A 116 6.20 28.45 4.52
CA LYS A 116 6.23 29.53 5.51
C LYS A 116 5.29 30.65 5.07
N HIS A 117 4.39 31.07 5.96
CA HIS A 117 3.57 32.27 5.79
C HIS A 117 4.41 33.48 6.16
N ILE A 118 4.56 34.45 5.24
CA ILE A 118 5.36 35.65 5.45
C ILE A 118 4.51 36.92 5.49
N GLY A 119 3.19 36.82 5.46
CA GLY A 119 2.27 37.97 5.48
C GLY A 119 2.14 38.66 4.11
N ARG A 120 1.85 39.95 4.12
CA ARG A 120 1.59 40.72 2.87
C ARG A 120 2.82 41.37 2.25
N THR A 121 3.98 41.22 2.88
CA THR A 121 5.23 41.86 2.43
C THR A 121 6.32 40.83 2.30
N MET A 122 6.92 40.74 1.11
CA MET A 122 8.07 39.88 0.83
C MET A 122 9.34 40.76 0.76
N PRO A 123 10.28 40.65 1.73
CA PRO A 123 11.53 41.40 1.66
C PRO A 123 12.34 41.04 0.40
N GLY A 124 12.77 42.02 -0.36
CA GLY A 124 13.61 41.82 -1.53
C GLY A 124 12.89 41.59 -2.85
N TYR A 125 11.56 41.53 -2.89
CA TYR A 125 10.80 41.43 -4.10
C TYR A 125 10.27 42.78 -4.55
N GLU A 126 10.74 43.32 -5.68
CA GLU A 126 10.31 44.63 -6.20
C GLU A 126 8.83 44.68 -6.62
N TYR A 127 8.16 43.55 -6.68
CA TYR A 127 6.71 43.45 -6.88
C TYR A 127 5.91 44.32 -5.89
N GLN A 128 6.40 44.57 -4.67
CA GLN A 128 5.79 45.47 -3.69
C GLN A 128 5.79 46.92 -4.15
N ARG A 129 6.77 47.33 -4.92
CA ARG A 129 6.77 48.67 -5.50
C ARG A 129 5.67 48.85 -6.53
N TYR A 130 5.22 47.78 -7.20
CA TYR A 130 4.11 47.83 -8.14
C TYR A 130 2.76 48.04 -7.44
N LYS A 131 2.54 47.35 -6.34
CA LYS A 131 1.33 47.50 -5.52
C LYS A 131 1.28 48.87 -4.82
N ALA A 132 2.43 49.36 -4.37
CA ALA A 132 2.53 50.64 -3.68
C ALA A 132 2.28 51.88 -4.59
N SER A 133 2.36 51.74 -5.91
CA SER A 133 2.16 52.84 -6.86
C SER A 133 0.72 53.11 -7.27
N ASN A 134 -0.28 52.45 -6.63
CA ASN A 134 -1.71 52.62 -6.90
C ASN A 134 -2.17 52.38 -8.35
N LYS A 135 -1.37 51.68 -9.14
CA LYS A 135 -1.72 51.33 -10.51
C LYS A 135 -1.91 49.82 -10.51
N ASP A 136 -3.07 49.36 -10.93
CA ASP A 136 -3.40 47.94 -10.98
C ASP A 136 -2.57 47.22 -12.04
N TYR A 137 -1.42 46.66 -11.62
CA TYR A 137 -0.60 45.83 -12.46
C TYR A 137 -1.10 44.40 -12.36
N TYR A 138 -1.56 43.82 -13.47
CA TYR A 138 -1.91 42.44 -13.58
C TYR A 138 -0.74 41.68 -14.20
N PRO A 139 -0.03 40.81 -13.47
CA PRO A 139 0.89 39.89 -14.11
C PRO A 139 0.09 39.03 -15.08
N ILE A 140 0.64 38.82 -16.27
CA ILE A 140 0.08 37.84 -17.22
C ILE A 140 0.10 36.50 -16.52
N ARG A 141 -1.08 35.88 -16.36
CA ARG A 141 -1.18 34.50 -15.92
C ARG A 141 -0.54 33.61 -17.00
N GLY A 142 -0.13 32.41 -16.63
CA GLY A 142 0.39 31.43 -17.60
C GLY A 142 -0.62 30.98 -18.67
N TRP A 143 -1.84 31.53 -18.64
CA TRP A 143 -2.90 31.36 -19.60
C TRP A 143 -3.24 32.67 -20.25
N PRO A 144 -3.40 32.72 -21.59
CA PRO A 144 -3.92 33.88 -22.28
C PRO A 144 -5.36 34.15 -21.82
N ASP A 145 -5.54 35.20 -21.12
CA ASP A 145 -6.81 35.64 -20.58
C ASP A 145 -7.20 36.95 -21.30
N ASP A 146 -8.37 36.95 -21.90
CA ASP A 146 -8.93 38.14 -22.58
C ASP A 146 -8.97 39.35 -21.64
N TYR A 147 -9.11 39.17 -20.35
CA TYR A 147 -9.00 40.16 -19.31
C TYR A 147 -7.64 40.85 -19.31
N GLY A 148 -6.52 40.08 -19.32
CA GLY A 148 -5.16 40.65 -19.37
C GLY A 148 -4.90 41.43 -20.61
N ALA A 149 -5.37 40.98 -21.78
CA ALA A 149 -5.30 41.70 -23.04
C ALA A 149 -6.12 42.97 -23.03
N HIS A 150 -7.31 42.98 -22.40
CA HIS A 150 -8.13 44.17 -22.23
C HIS A 150 -7.46 45.16 -21.28
N PHE A 151 -6.91 44.68 -20.16
CA PHE A 151 -6.25 45.55 -19.20
C PHE A 151 -4.97 46.20 -19.73
N ALA A 152 -4.21 45.57 -20.63
CA ALA A 152 -3.02 46.19 -21.25
C ALA A 152 -3.36 47.44 -22.07
N LYS A 153 -4.63 47.66 -22.45
CA LYS A 153 -5.12 48.89 -23.09
C LYS A 153 -5.39 50.01 -22.10
N ILE A 154 -5.68 49.68 -20.83
CA ILE A 154 -6.13 50.58 -19.78
C ILE A 154 -4.99 50.84 -18.77
N CYS A 155 -4.24 49.84 -18.37
CA CYS A 155 -3.13 49.94 -17.42
C CYS A 155 -1.92 49.07 -17.85
N PRO A 156 -0.71 49.40 -17.41
CA PRO A 156 0.45 48.55 -17.71
C PRO A 156 0.34 47.14 -17.15
N VAL A 157 0.66 46.14 -17.98
CA VAL A 157 0.73 44.74 -17.59
C VAL A 157 2.20 44.35 -17.42
N VAL A 158 2.53 43.68 -16.31
CA VAL A 158 3.90 43.29 -15.96
C VAL A 158 4.19 41.86 -16.32
N MET A 159 5.30 41.66 -17.04
CA MET A 159 5.86 40.36 -17.37
C MET A 159 7.21 40.22 -16.65
N PRO A 160 7.31 39.45 -15.55
CA PRO A 160 8.55 39.25 -14.82
C PRO A 160 9.63 38.59 -15.68
N GLN A 161 10.89 39.03 -15.51
CA GLN A 161 12.06 38.44 -16.15
C GLN A 161 12.99 37.82 -15.09
N THR A 162 13.36 38.63 -14.09
CA THR A 162 14.13 38.21 -12.90
C THR A 162 13.51 38.85 -11.66
N SER A 163 14.13 38.66 -10.50
CA SER A 163 13.70 39.35 -9.25
C SER A 163 13.86 40.89 -9.32
N GLU A 164 14.73 41.41 -10.18
CA GLU A 164 15.02 42.86 -10.28
C GLU A 164 14.58 43.47 -11.60
N THR A 165 14.28 42.63 -12.62
CA THR A 165 13.97 43.07 -13.98
C THR A 165 12.64 42.53 -14.46
N TYR A 166 11.91 43.33 -15.25
CA TYR A 166 10.62 42.98 -15.82
C TYR A 166 10.31 43.82 -17.06
N PHE A 167 9.37 43.32 -17.86
CA PHE A 167 8.73 44.09 -18.93
C PHE A 167 7.40 44.64 -18.45
N SER A 168 7.18 45.94 -18.70
CA SER A 168 5.90 46.60 -18.48
C SER A 168 5.27 46.88 -19.84
N VAL A 169 4.12 46.30 -20.11
CA VAL A 169 3.40 46.36 -21.39
C VAL A 169 2.20 47.26 -21.24
N TYR A 170 2.17 48.35 -22.03
CA TYR A 170 1.03 49.25 -22.09
C TYR A 170 0.72 49.62 -23.53
N ARG A 171 -0.46 49.20 -24.01
CA ARG A 171 -0.84 49.36 -25.44
C ARG A 171 0.23 48.67 -26.31
N ASP A 172 0.78 49.38 -27.27
CA ASP A 172 1.79 48.89 -28.22
C ASP A 172 3.22 49.11 -27.72
N THR A 173 3.40 49.53 -26.46
CA THR A 173 4.74 49.85 -25.92
C THR A 173 5.12 48.85 -24.82
N ILE A 174 6.27 48.25 -24.95
CA ILE A 174 6.91 47.37 -23.99
C ILE A 174 8.12 48.12 -23.40
N SER A 175 8.11 48.37 -22.12
CA SER A 175 9.22 49.02 -21.41
C SER A 175 9.99 47.96 -20.60
N HIS A 176 11.26 47.80 -20.80
CA HIS A 176 12.13 47.02 -19.93
C HIS A 176 12.51 47.84 -18.69
N ILE A 177 12.18 47.32 -17.52
CA ILE A 177 12.43 47.94 -16.23
C ILE A 177 13.50 47.19 -15.49
N ASN A 178 14.56 47.88 -15.06
CA ASN A 178 15.66 47.35 -14.31
C ASN A 178 15.80 48.19 -13.00
N LYS A 179 15.67 47.49 -11.85
CA LYS A 179 15.70 48.16 -10.50
C LYS A 179 14.82 49.43 -10.45
N GLY A 180 13.61 49.32 -11.04
CA GLY A 180 12.61 50.40 -11.02
C GLY A 180 12.86 51.53 -12.02
N LYS A 181 13.90 51.44 -12.87
CA LYS A 181 14.20 52.44 -13.94
C LYS A 181 13.97 51.83 -15.31
N THR A 182 13.43 52.62 -16.23
CA THR A 182 13.30 52.19 -17.63
C THR A 182 14.67 52.13 -18.26
N ASP A 183 15.06 50.99 -18.75
CA ASP A 183 16.32 50.70 -19.42
C ASP A 183 16.21 50.97 -20.93
N TYR A 184 15.18 50.41 -21.56
CA TYR A 184 14.84 50.64 -22.98
C TYR A 184 13.34 50.45 -23.21
N ARG A 185 12.86 50.83 -24.43
CA ARG A 185 11.48 50.66 -24.86
C ARG A 185 11.41 50.06 -26.25
N ILE A 186 10.42 49.20 -26.44
CA ILE A 186 10.08 48.56 -27.69
C ILE A 186 8.69 49.03 -28.06
N VAL A 187 8.50 49.41 -29.30
CA VAL A 187 7.17 49.73 -29.86
C VAL A 187 6.84 48.66 -30.89
N GLN A 188 5.79 47.88 -30.59
CA GLN A 188 5.30 46.82 -31.48
C GLN A 188 3.88 47.20 -31.92
N PRO A 189 3.69 47.70 -33.14
CA PRO A 189 2.35 48.06 -33.62
C PRO A 189 1.40 46.87 -33.60
N GLN A 190 0.14 47.07 -33.19
CA GLN A 190 -0.88 46.02 -33.11
C GLN A 190 -0.46 44.85 -32.21
N LEU A 191 0.19 45.16 -31.10
CA LEU A 191 0.65 44.17 -30.12
C LEU A 191 -0.56 43.39 -29.58
N ASP A 192 -0.52 42.07 -29.74
CA ASP A 192 -1.41 41.16 -29.09
C ASP A 192 -0.71 40.58 -27.85
N LEU A 193 -1.14 40.96 -26.65
CA LEU A 193 -0.52 40.56 -25.41
C LEU A 193 -0.55 39.02 -25.23
N LEU A 194 -1.58 38.35 -25.75
CA LEU A 194 -1.74 36.90 -25.67
C LEU A 194 -0.67 36.12 -26.46
N ARG A 195 0.09 36.82 -27.30
CA ARG A 195 1.16 36.23 -28.11
C ARG A 195 2.56 36.66 -27.70
N LEU A 196 2.67 37.41 -26.59
CA LEU A 196 3.91 37.86 -26.01
C LEU A 196 4.35 36.92 -24.88
N PHE A 197 5.64 36.58 -24.86
CA PHE A 197 6.15 35.66 -23.80
C PHE A 197 7.63 35.93 -23.49
N VAL A 198 8.04 35.56 -22.28
CA VAL A 198 9.42 35.59 -21.83
C VAL A 198 9.97 34.18 -21.71
N CYS A 199 11.08 33.90 -22.33
CA CYS A 199 11.76 32.62 -22.24
C CYS A 199 13.28 32.86 -22.14
N ASP A 200 13.96 32.17 -21.22
CA ASP A 200 15.39 32.40 -20.90
C ASP A 200 15.75 33.90 -20.73
N SER A 201 14.92 34.60 -19.97
CA SER A 201 15.06 36.03 -19.71
C SER A 201 15.08 36.92 -20.95
N ARG A 202 14.58 36.44 -22.07
CA ARG A 202 14.42 37.21 -23.32
C ARG A 202 12.94 37.29 -23.69
N LEU A 203 12.58 38.44 -24.28
CA LEU A 203 11.21 38.70 -24.73
C LEU A 203 11.04 38.22 -26.19
N PHE A 204 9.91 37.57 -26.43
CA PHE A 204 9.52 37.07 -27.74
C PHE A 204 8.08 37.40 -28.04
N TYR A 205 7.76 37.52 -29.32
CA TYR A 205 6.41 37.74 -29.83
C TYR A 205 6.13 36.77 -30.97
N LEU A 206 5.09 35.98 -30.82
CA LEU A 206 4.58 35.11 -31.88
C LEU A 206 3.49 35.83 -32.66
N ASN A 207 3.80 36.34 -33.86
CA ASN A 207 2.83 37.07 -34.65
C ASN A 207 1.69 36.19 -35.20
N LYS A 208 0.68 36.81 -35.82
CA LYS A 208 -0.48 36.10 -36.39
C LYS A 208 -0.09 35.16 -37.53
N ASP A 209 1.02 35.44 -38.24
CA ASP A 209 1.50 34.61 -39.33
C ASP A 209 2.39 33.44 -38.88
N GLY A 210 2.53 33.21 -37.58
CA GLY A 210 3.35 32.13 -37.02
C GLY A 210 4.86 32.44 -36.94
N HIS A 211 5.26 33.68 -37.23
CA HIS A 211 6.65 34.08 -37.07
C HIS A 211 6.95 34.53 -35.66
N ILE A 212 8.14 34.16 -35.13
CA ILE A 212 8.62 34.61 -33.83
C ILE A 212 9.58 35.79 -34.03
N ILE A 213 9.31 36.86 -33.30
CA ILE A 213 10.20 38.02 -33.21
C ILE A 213 10.80 37.99 -31.79
N GLY A 214 12.09 38.08 -31.66
CA GLY A 214 12.79 38.29 -30.41
C GLY A 214 13.36 39.70 -30.38
N TRP A 215 13.81 40.15 -29.23
CA TRP A 215 14.53 41.45 -29.14
C TRP A 215 15.87 41.29 -28.39
N HIS A 216 16.87 41.95 -28.91
CA HIS A 216 18.11 42.24 -28.19
C HIS A 216 18.06 43.69 -27.78
N LYS A 217 17.72 43.99 -26.53
CA LYS A 217 17.25 45.32 -26.05
C LYS A 217 16.05 45.78 -26.89
N ASP A 218 16.19 46.90 -27.60
CA ASP A 218 15.16 47.49 -28.46
C ASP A 218 15.23 47.04 -29.93
N GLN A 219 16.27 46.27 -30.29
CA GLN A 219 16.48 45.82 -31.67
C GLN A 219 15.74 44.50 -31.93
N PRO A 220 14.81 44.48 -32.92
CA PRO A 220 14.08 43.24 -33.26
C PRO A 220 14.99 42.27 -34.02
N MET A 221 14.84 41.00 -33.71
CA MET A 221 15.51 39.89 -34.38
C MET A 221 14.48 38.88 -34.86
N LYS A 222 14.58 38.48 -36.13
CA LYS A 222 13.77 37.36 -36.62
C LYS A 222 14.30 36.04 -36.03
N ILE A 223 13.43 35.31 -35.38
CA ILE A 223 13.75 34.02 -34.81
C ILE A 223 13.31 32.91 -35.77
N THR A 224 14.23 32.01 -36.08
CA THR A 224 13.91 30.83 -36.92
C THR A 224 13.30 29.72 -36.08
N LEU A 225 12.02 29.40 -36.32
CA LEU A 225 11.35 28.26 -35.72
C LEU A 225 11.85 26.98 -36.37
N THR A 226 12.06 25.94 -35.55
CA THR A 226 12.45 24.59 -35.96
C THR A 226 11.64 23.56 -35.15
N GLY A 227 11.62 22.29 -35.57
CA GLY A 227 10.99 21.21 -34.82
C GLY A 227 9.55 20.90 -35.23
N ASP A 228 8.86 20.17 -34.35
CA ASP A 228 7.62 19.47 -34.67
C ASP A 228 6.46 20.40 -35.05
N LEU A 229 6.39 21.62 -34.50
CA LEU A 229 5.33 22.58 -34.73
C LEU A 229 5.20 22.99 -36.22
N LEU A 230 6.30 22.99 -36.97
CA LEU A 230 6.30 23.33 -38.37
C LEU A 230 5.52 22.36 -39.28
N SER A 231 5.37 21.11 -38.83
CA SER A 231 4.61 20.08 -39.54
C SER A 231 3.09 20.11 -39.18
N ASP A 232 2.68 20.93 -38.21
CA ASP A 232 1.31 21.05 -37.77
C ASP A 232 0.46 21.91 -38.71
N THR A 233 -0.58 21.31 -39.28
CA THR A 233 -1.49 22.01 -40.23
C THR A 233 -2.35 23.09 -39.56
N ALA A 234 -2.65 22.96 -38.25
CA ALA A 234 -3.39 23.96 -37.51
C ALA A 234 -2.51 25.20 -37.26
N PHE A 235 -1.20 25.01 -37.00
CA PHE A 235 -0.24 26.06 -36.85
C PHE A 235 -0.10 26.87 -38.17
N SER A 236 -0.01 26.17 -39.30
CA SER A 236 0.07 26.83 -40.62
C SER A 236 -1.17 27.68 -40.96
N LYS A 237 -2.33 27.37 -40.35
CA LYS A 237 -3.58 28.14 -40.43
C LYS A 237 -3.72 29.19 -39.33
N CYS A 238 -2.65 29.45 -38.59
CA CYS A 238 -2.60 30.42 -37.47
C CYS A 238 -3.58 30.15 -36.33
N LYS A 239 -4.09 28.89 -36.18
CA LYS A 239 -4.91 28.45 -35.07
C LYS A 239 -4.00 27.97 -33.94
N MET A 240 -3.64 28.90 -33.04
CA MET A 240 -2.71 28.59 -31.96
C MET A 240 -2.95 29.47 -30.74
N GLU A 241 -2.66 28.94 -29.57
CA GLU A 241 -2.68 29.65 -28.29
C GLU A 241 -1.38 29.41 -27.54
N LEU A 242 -1.01 30.37 -26.71
CA LEU A 242 0.16 30.28 -25.84
C LEU A 242 -0.25 29.95 -24.43
N TYR A 243 0.45 28.97 -23.84
CA TYR A 243 0.42 28.68 -22.42
C TYR A 243 1.79 28.97 -21.83
N TRP A 244 1.82 29.71 -20.75
CA TRP A 244 3.05 30.11 -20.12
C TRP A 244 3.13 29.73 -18.65
N ASN A 245 4.04 28.80 -18.30
CA ASN A 245 4.38 28.51 -16.92
C ASN A 245 5.55 29.38 -16.49
N LEU A 246 5.23 30.52 -15.89
CA LEU A 246 6.21 31.51 -15.48
C LEU A 246 7.18 30.97 -14.42
N ALA A 247 6.70 30.21 -13.45
CA ALA A 247 7.52 29.68 -12.36
C ALA A 247 8.48 28.57 -12.84
N ALA A 248 8.05 27.74 -13.79
CA ALA A 248 8.89 26.71 -14.41
C ALA A 248 9.69 27.23 -15.62
N ARG A 249 9.50 28.49 -16.03
CA ARG A 249 10.13 29.12 -17.20
C ARG A 249 9.89 28.34 -18.50
N GLN A 250 8.67 27.81 -18.67
CA GLN A 250 8.27 27.03 -19.84
C GLN A 250 7.18 27.73 -20.63
N VAL A 251 7.28 27.69 -21.94
CA VAL A 251 6.30 28.29 -22.86
C VAL A 251 5.82 27.22 -23.83
N PHE A 252 4.50 27.12 -23.96
CA PHE A 252 3.86 26.14 -24.81
C PHE A 252 3.00 26.80 -25.87
N VAL A 253 2.97 26.16 -27.05
CA VAL A 253 1.99 26.47 -28.10
C VAL A 253 1.00 25.32 -28.18
N TYR A 254 -0.28 25.62 -28.07
CA TYR A 254 -1.36 24.67 -28.27
C TYR A 254 -2.03 24.93 -29.62
N THR A 255 -2.21 23.87 -30.40
CA THR A 255 -2.84 23.90 -31.71
C THR A 255 -3.87 22.79 -31.79
N ASP A 256 -5.13 23.12 -32.07
CA ASP A 256 -6.22 22.15 -32.22
C ASP A 256 -6.29 21.10 -31.09
N ARG A 257 -5.43 20.08 -31.10
CA ARG A 257 -5.36 19.02 -30.06
C ARG A 257 -3.92 18.63 -29.73
N ALA A 258 -2.94 19.42 -30.11
CA ALA A 258 -1.53 19.15 -29.84
C ALA A 258 -0.86 20.31 -29.09
N CYS A 259 0.05 19.97 -28.18
CA CYS A 259 0.79 20.91 -27.35
C CYS A 259 2.30 20.78 -27.62
N TYR A 260 2.94 21.91 -27.83
CA TYR A 260 4.37 22.01 -28.16
C TYR A 260 5.09 22.87 -27.15
N LEU A 261 6.23 22.41 -26.62
CA LEU A 261 7.15 23.21 -25.82
C LEU A 261 8.06 24.01 -26.75
N LEU A 262 8.20 25.31 -26.51
CA LEU A 262 9.18 26.16 -27.18
C LEU A 262 10.47 26.21 -26.36
N GLN A 263 11.60 25.96 -27.03
CA GLN A 263 12.93 25.94 -26.43
C GLN A 263 13.87 26.88 -27.22
N PRO A 264 14.32 27.96 -26.61
CA PRO A 264 15.31 28.85 -27.26
C PRO A 264 16.63 28.10 -27.49
N GLN A 265 17.19 28.30 -28.68
CA GLN A 265 18.51 27.75 -29.05
C GLN A 265 19.48 28.89 -29.39
N ALA A 266 20.77 28.54 -29.53
CA ALA A 266 21.76 29.47 -30.01
C ALA A 266 21.44 29.99 -31.43
N HIS A 267 22.02 31.11 -31.80
CA HIS A 267 21.95 31.71 -33.13
C HIS A 267 20.52 32.11 -33.57
N GLY A 268 19.70 32.60 -32.65
CA GLY A 268 18.36 33.11 -32.99
C GLY A 268 17.38 32.02 -33.47
N ARG A 269 17.47 30.81 -32.92
CA ARG A 269 16.55 29.72 -33.22
C ARG A 269 15.62 29.46 -32.03
N MET A 270 14.39 29.03 -32.33
CA MET A 270 13.44 28.49 -31.38
C MET A 270 13.06 27.07 -31.83
N HIS A 271 13.30 26.10 -30.98
CA HIS A 271 12.97 24.71 -31.29
C HIS A 271 11.67 24.34 -30.62
N SER A 272 10.78 23.72 -31.34
CA SER A 272 9.49 23.21 -30.84
C SER A 272 9.50 21.70 -30.71
N VAL A 273 9.07 21.20 -29.57
CA VAL A 273 8.96 19.76 -29.26
C VAL A 273 7.51 19.43 -28.91
N MET A 274 6.92 18.48 -29.61
CA MET A 274 5.57 18.01 -29.28
C MET A 274 5.60 17.27 -27.93
N VAL A 275 4.82 17.74 -26.99
CA VAL A 275 4.77 17.20 -25.60
C VAL A 275 3.48 16.49 -25.30
N ALA A 276 2.36 16.81 -25.96
CA ALA A 276 1.09 16.11 -25.85
C ALA A 276 0.33 16.18 -27.18
N LYS A 277 -0.50 15.19 -27.46
CA LYS A 277 -1.39 15.12 -28.63
C LYS A 277 -2.70 14.47 -28.24
N ASP A 278 -3.74 14.75 -29.03
CA ASP A 278 -5.09 14.18 -28.88
C ASP A 278 -5.79 14.52 -27.55
N PHE A 279 -5.50 15.70 -26.97
CA PHE A 279 -6.12 16.22 -25.76
C PHE A 279 -6.74 17.59 -26.00
N ASP A 280 -8.03 17.74 -25.62
CA ASP A 280 -8.76 19.00 -25.72
C ASP A 280 -8.58 19.82 -24.44
N MET A 281 -7.66 20.80 -24.49
CA MET A 281 -7.36 21.69 -23.36
C MET A 281 -8.54 22.61 -23.01
N HIS A 282 -9.36 22.98 -23.99
CA HIS A 282 -10.53 23.84 -23.76
C HIS A 282 -11.65 23.09 -23.03
N GLN A 283 -12.02 21.89 -23.50
CA GLN A 283 -13.02 21.06 -22.86
C GLN A 283 -12.59 20.65 -21.43
N ALA A 284 -11.30 20.49 -21.20
CA ALA A 284 -10.73 20.19 -19.90
C ALA A 284 -10.50 21.44 -19.03
N TYR A 285 -10.76 22.65 -19.53
CA TYR A 285 -10.55 23.93 -18.84
C TYR A 285 -9.11 24.06 -18.27
N ILE A 286 -8.10 23.71 -19.07
CA ILE A 286 -6.69 23.73 -18.64
C ILE A 286 -6.22 25.19 -18.49
N THR A 287 -5.66 25.49 -17.32
CA THR A 287 -5.12 26.81 -16.95
C THR A 287 -3.64 26.77 -16.58
N ALA A 288 -3.10 25.60 -16.32
CA ALA A 288 -1.69 25.42 -15.96
C ALA A 288 -1.08 24.23 -16.68
N VAL A 289 0.12 24.42 -17.24
CA VAL A 289 0.88 23.37 -17.94
C VAL A 289 2.29 23.32 -17.38
N TYR A 290 2.79 22.13 -17.11
CA TYR A 290 4.18 21.89 -16.75
C TYR A 290 4.69 20.62 -17.46
N TYR A 291 5.89 20.67 -18.02
CA TYR A 291 6.52 19.54 -18.70
C TYR A 291 7.78 19.09 -17.98
N ASP A 292 7.74 17.85 -17.48
CA ASP A 292 8.92 17.13 -16.98
C ASP A 292 9.68 16.54 -18.18
N GLN A 293 10.72 17.24 -18.60
CA GLN A 293 11.53 16.86 -19.77
C GLN A 293 12.30 15.54 -19.53
N ALA A 294 12.72 15.29 -18.29
CA ALA A 294 13.50 14.10 -17.95
C ALA A 294 12.68 12.82 -18.19
N ASN A 295 11.41 12.84 -17.78
CA ASN A 295 10.52 11.68 -17.87
C ASN A 295 9.48 11.78 -19.00
N ARG A 296 9.57 12.81 -19.86
CA ARG A 296 8.63 13.06 -20.98
C ARG A 296 7.18 13.05 -20.56
N ARG A 297 6.86 13.80 -19.50
CA ARG A 297 5.55 13.84 -18.85
C ARG A 297 5.01 15.26 -18.81
N VAL A 298 3.75 15.42 -19.14
CA VAL A 298 3.05 16.70 -19.08
C VAL A 298 2.04 16.67 -17.93
N PHE A 299 2.07 17.69 -17.10
CA PHE A 299 1.09 17.95 -16.07
C PHE A 299 0.17 19.08 -16.53
N LEU A 300 -1.13 18.84 -16.51
CA LEU A 300 -2.15 19.77 -16.94
C LEU A 300 -3.11 20.05 -15.79
N GLY A 301 -3.12 21.28 -15.29
CA GLY A 301 -4.00 21.72 -14.22
C GLY A 301 -5.25 22.38 -14.78
N SER A 302 -6.40 21.86 -14.40
CA SER A 302 -7.70 22.41 -14.79
C SER A 302 -8.19 23.43 -13.76
N SER A 303 -8.98 24.39 -14.21
CA SER A 303 -9.71 25.30 -13.31
C SER A 303 -10.91 24.66 -12.61
N THR A 304 -11.37 23.47 -13.06
CA THR A 304 -12.59 22.82 -12.56
C THR A 304 -12.51 21.29 -12.47
N LYS A 305 -11.55 20.65 -13.17
CA LYS A 305 -11.51 19.21 -13.35
C LYS A 305 -10.29 18.54 -12.71
N GLY A 306 -9.46 19.25 -11.92
CA GLY A 306 -8.33 18.68 -11.21
C GLY A 306 -7.05 18.60 -12.06
N LEU A 307 -6.23 17.58 -11.81
CA LEU A 307 -4.92 17.38 -12.39
C LEU A 307 -4.90 16.21 -13.37
N TYR A 308 -4.47 16.46 -14.60
CA TYR A 308 -4.17 15.43 -15.58
C TYR A 308 -2.66 15.26 -15.72
N ILE A 309 -2.22 14.00 -15.77
CA ILE A 309 -0.82 13.64 -16.00
C ILE A 309 -0.76 12.83 -17.29
N TYR A 310 -0.13 13.42 -18.31
CA TYR A 310 0.10 12.83 -19.63
C TYR A 310 1.50 12.24 -19.67
N THR A 311 1.61 10.92 -19.81
CA THR A 311 2.90 10.23 -19.92
C THR A 311 3.01 9.58 -21.30
N ARG A 312 4.10 9.86 -22.00
CA ARG A 312 4.35 9.22 -23.30
C ARG A 312 4.57 7.72 -23.10
N GLN A 313 3.81 6.92 -23.83
CA GLN A 313 3.92 5.46 -23.83
C GLN A 313 5.23 5.00 -24.45
N GLN A 314 5.81 3.93 -23.90
CA GLN A 314 7.12 3.43 -24.29
C GLN A 314 7.04 2.05 -24.97
N PHE A 315 5.90 1.38 -24.85
CA PHE A 315 5.62 0.09 -25.45
C PHE A 315 4.57 0.23 -26.54
N THR A 316 4.68 -0.60 -27.56
CA THR A 316 3.72 -0.63 -28.66
C THR A 316 3.03 -1.99 -28.66
N VAL A 317 1.70 -1.99 -28.70
CA VAL A 317 0.92 -3.20 -28.86
C VAL A 317 0.66 -3.44 -30.35
N ARG A 318 0.93 -4.66 -30.80
CA ARG A 318 0.63 -5.13 -32.16
C ARG A 318 -0.54 -6.07 -32.10
N LYS A 319 -1.61 -5.70 -32.80
CA LYS A 319 -2.80 -6.54 -33.00
C LYS A 319 -3.40 -6.26 -34.36
N SER A 320 -4.29 -7.16 -34.81
CA SER A 320 -5.06 -6.93 -36.01
C SER A 320 -6.29 -6.09 -35.71
N ASP A 321 -6.98 -5.62 -36.76
CA ASP A 321 -8.24 -4.92 -36.64
C ASP A 321 -9.44 -5.88 -36.59
N ALA A 322 -9.20 -7.20 -36.53
CA ALA A 322 -10.22 -8.22 -36.67
C ALA A 322 -11.04 -8.48 -35.41
N SER A 323 -10.49 -8.17 -34.23
CA SER A 323 -11.20 -8.31 -32.95
C SER A 323 -10.78 -7.25 -31.94
N GLU A 324 -11.66 -6.97 -30.97
CA GLU A 324 -11.32 -6.06 -29.85
C GLU A 324 -10.23 -6.64 -28.94
N GLU A 325 -10.21 -7.98 -28.76
CA GLU A 325 -9.20 -8.68 -27.96
C GLU A 325 -8.53 -9.78 -28.81
N GLU A 326 -7.21 -9.76 -28.89
CA GLU A 326 -6.39 -10.78 -29.56
C GLU A 326 -5.37 -11.41 -28.61
N VAL A 327 -5.58 -12.67 -28.28
CA VAL A 327 -4.73 -13.41 -27.34
C VAL A 327 -3.61 -14.15 -28.08
N PHE A 328 -2.38 -13.74 -27.84
CA PHE A 328 -1.20 -14.37 -28.42
C PHE A 328 -0.39 -15.16 -27.38
N TYR A 329 0.31 -16.18 -27.86
CA TYR A 329 1.21 -17.01 -27.05
C TYR A 329 2.56 -17.22 -27.78
N ALA A 330 2.77 -18.34 -28.45
CA ALA A 330 4.03 -18.61 -29.12
C ALA A 330 4.18 -17.76 -30.39
N GLN A 331 5.39 -17.30 -30.64
CA GLN A 331 5.77 -16.47 -31.78
C GLN A 331 7.17 -16.86 -32.29
N ALA A 332 7.43 -16.65 -33.58
CA ALA A 332 8.70 -17.00 -34.20
C ALA A 332 9.16 -15.91 -35.19
N PRO A 333 10.45 -15.86 -35.54
CA PRO A 333 10.95 -14.94 -36.58
C PRO A 333 10.32 -15.27 -37.95
N PHE A 334 9.93 -14.22 -38.69
CA PHE A 334 9.42 -14.31 -40.06
C PHE A 334 10.25 -13.45 -41.02
N SER A 335 10.00 -13.52 -42.30
CA SER A 335 10.77 -12.80 -43.32
C SER A 335 10.74 -11.27 -43.08
N GLY A 336 11.83 -10.55 -43.41
CA GLY A 336 11.87 -9.09 -43.35
C GLY A 336 11.82 -8.47 -41.96
N ASN A 337 12.39 -9.09 -40.97
CA ASN A 337 12.31 -8.65 -39.58
C ASN A 337 10.87 -8.58 -39.01
N ALA A 338 9.98 -9.41 -39.53
CA ALA A 338 8.65 -9.61 -38.99
C ALA A 338 8.63 -10.73 -37.93
N VAL A 339 7.61 -10.74 -37.10
CA VAL A 339 7.29 -11.85 -36.20
C VAL A 339 5.99 -12.52 -36.68
N ILE A 340 5.93 -13.83 -36.56
CA ILE A 340 4.72 -14.61 -36.85
C ILE A 340 4.24 -15.31 -35.59
N THR A 341 2.93 -15.32 -35.37
CA THR A 341 2.27 -16.10 -34.33
C THR A 341 1.99 -17.53 -34.82
N ALA A 342 1.75 -18.44 -33.90
CA ALA A 342 1.40 -19.83 -34.25
C ALA A 342 0.11 -19.91 -35.06
N THR A 343 -0.80 -18.97 -34.92
CA THR A 343 -2.05 -18.91 -35.69
C THR A 343 -1.88 -18.34 -37.09
N GLY A 344 -0.66 -17.96 -37.50
CA GLY A 344 -0.35 -17.49 -38.87
C GLY A 344 -0.58 -16.00 -39.11
N LEU A 345 -0.75 -15.21 -38.03
CA LEU A 345 -0.78 -13.75 -38.10
C LEU A 345 0.65 -13.24 -38.03
N SER A 346 1.11 -12.48 -39.01
CA SER A 346 2.44 -11.88 -39.02
C SER A 346 2.40 -10.37 -38.81
N PHE A 347 3.36 -9.84 -38.07
CA PHE A 347 3.52 -8.39 -37.83
C PHE A 347 4.87 -7.92 -38.32
N GLY A 348 4.85 -6.98 -39.24
CA GLY A 348 6.04 -6.28 -39.68
C GLY A 348 6.51 -5.19 -38.72
N LYS A 349 7.76 -4.74 -38.85
CA LYS A 349 8.34 -3.68 -38.02
C LYS A 349 7.55 -2.36 -38.09
N ASN A 350 6.94 -2.06 -39.22
CA ASN A 350 6.11 -0.88 -39.47
C ASN A 350 4.70 -0.95 -38.88
N GLY A 351 4.38 -2.04 -38.15
CA GLY A 351 3.06 -2.27 -37.58
C GLY A 351 2.02 -2.86 -38.53
N LYS A 352 2.33 -3.00 -39.80
CA LYS A 352 1.44 -3.68 -40.74
C LYS A 352 1.38 -5.16 -40.38
N TYR A 353 0.17 -5.71 -40.42
CA TYR A 353 -0.07 -7.14 -40.20
C TYR A 353 -0.59 -7.82 -41.44
N ASN A 354 -0.35 -9.13 -41.56
CA ASN A 354 -0.91 -9.98 -42.60
C ASN A 354 -1.36 -11.31 -42.02
N TRP A 355 -2.56 -11.71 -42.39
CA TRP A 355 -3.05 -13.07 -42.20
C TRP A 355 -2.50 -13.95 -43.33
N LEU A 356 -1.74 -14.97 -42.98
CA LEU A 356 -1.16 -15.86 -43.97
C LEU A 356 -2.15 -16.99 -44.34
N PRO A 357 -2.03 -17.63 -45.49
CA PRO A 357 -3.05 -18.53 -46.01
C PRO A 357 -3.45 -19.67 -45.05
N LEU A 358 -2.53 -20.21 -44.28
CA LEU A 358 -2.82 -21.28 -43.33
C LEU A 358 -3.73 -20.82 -42.16
N SER A 359 -3.84 -19.52 -41.89
CA SER A 359 -4.69 -18.98 -40.81
C SER A 359 -6.19 -19.15 -41.06
N TYR A 360 -6.59 -19.36 -42.30
CA TYR A 360 -7.98 -19.49 -42.74
C TYR A 360 -8.44 -20.97 -42.93
N GLY A 361 -7.53 -21.94 -42.71
CA GLY A 361 -7.79 -23.35 -42.94
C GLY A 361 -8.06 -24.17 -41.69
N GLU A 362 -8.57 -25.39 -41.91
CA GLU A 362 -8.72 -26.37 -40.84
C GLU A 362 -7.38 -26.78 -40.21
N ASP A 363 -6.26 -26.54 -40.88
CA ASP A 363 -4.91 -26.87 -40.43
C ASP A 363 -4.20 -25.81 -39.62
N THR A 364 -4.90 -24.78 -39.12
CA THR A 364 -4.35 -23.74 -38.23
C THR A 364 -3.72 -24.35 -36.99
N LEU A 365 -2.50 -23.94 -36.66
CA LEU A 365 -1.79 -24.41 -35.48
C LEU A 365 -2.41 -23.87 -34.20
N GLU A 366 -2.25 -24.62 -33.13
CA GLU A 366 -2.59 -24.12 -31.80
C GLU A 366 -1.57 -23.07 -31.33
N LYS A 367 -2.05 -22.07 -30.59
CA LYS A 367 -1.30 -20.87 -30.21
C LYS A 367 -0.12 -21.07 -29.26
N TYR A 368 0.04 -22.27 -28.66
CA TYR A 368 0.95 -22.43 -27.49
C TYR A 368 2.38 -22.83 -27.84
N ALA A 369 2.64 -23.35 -29.06
CA ALA A 369 3.99 -23.77 -29.46
C ALA A 369 4.26 -23.45 -30.93
N LEU A 370 5.42 -22.87 -31.22
CA LEU A 370 5.88 -22.57 -32.56
C LEU A 370 7.40 -22.58 -32.62
N ALA A 371 7.98 -23.53 -33.30
CA ALA A 371 9.42 -23.63 -33.48
C ALA A 371 9.79 -23.43 -34.96
N ARG A 372 10.92 -22.80 -35.27
CA ARG A 372 11.44 -22.64 -36.63
C ARG A 372 12.70 -23.47 -36.75
N ASP A 373 12.76 -24.37 -37.75
CA ASP A 373 13.95 -25.17 -38.02
C ASP A 373 15.01 -24.44 -38.89
N GLN A 374 16.15 -25.11 -39.10
CA GLN A 374 17.26 -24.55 -39.90
C GLN A 374 16.93 -24.38 -41.36
N GLN A 375 15.92 -25.11 -41.89
CA GLN A 375 15.43 -24.98 -43.25
C GLN A 375 14.37 -23.89 -43.39
N GLY A 376 14.04 -23.20 -42.29
CA GLY A 376 13.06 -22.11 -42.22
C GLY A 376 11.62 -22.58 -42.11
N ARG A 377 11.35 -23.90 -42.04
CA ARG A 377 10.00 -24.45 -41.79
C ARG A 377 9.57 -24.19 -40.38
N TYR A 378 8.27 -24.04 -40.15
CA TYR A 378 7.68 -23.88 -38.84
C TYR A 378 7.08 -25.18 -38.34
N TRP A 379 7.25 -25.44 -37.08
CA TRP A 379 6.74 -26.63 -36.41
C TRP A 379 5.88 -26.19 -35.22
N GLY A 380 4.67 -26.71 -35.19
CA GLY A 380 3.72 -26.44 -34.13
C GLY A 380 2.88 -27.65 -33.81
N ARG A 381 1.91 -27.45 -32.93
CA ARG A 381 1.01 -28.52 -32.52
C ARG A 381 -0.42 -28.28 -32.98
N LYS A 382 -1.16 -29.36 -33.21
CA LYS A 382 -2.62 -29.38 -33.36
C LYS A 382 -3.17 -30.64 -32.68
N GLY A 383 -3.59 -30.51 -31.41
CA GLY A 383 -3.99 -31.63 -30.58
C GLY A 383 -2.88 -32.67 -30.42
N PHE A 384 -3.08 -33.82 -31.03
CA PHE A 384 -2.16 -34.98 -31.06
C PHE A 384 -1.14 -34.91 -32.22
N SER A 385 -1.24 -33.92 -33.10
CA SER A 385 -0.41 -33.84 -34.29
C SER A 385 0.73 -32.87 -34.13
N LEU A 386 1.96 -33.27 -34.47
CA LEU A 386 3.06 -32.41 -34.81
C LEU A 386 2.94 -31.98 -36.26
N VAL A 387 2.81 -30.68 -36.49
CA VAL A 387 2.56 -30.11 -37.82
C VAL A 387 3.74 -29.27 -38.27
N GLY A 388 4.33 -29.63 -39.41
CA GLY A 388 5.36 -28.86 -40.10
C GLY A 388 4.75 -27.97 -41.17
N VAL A 389 5.08 -26.71 -41.20
CA VAL A 389 4.54 -25.68 -42.11
C VAL A 389 5.66 -25.11 -42.99
N SER A 390 5.35 -24.75 -44.23
CA SER A 390 6.30 -24.12 -45.14
C SER A 390 6.89 -22.82 -44.62
N PRO A 391 8.08 -22.39 -45.08
CA PRO A 391 8.74 -21.14 -44.63
C PRO A 391 7.92 -19.87 -44.87
N ASP A 392 7.03 -19.87 -45.83
CA ASP A 392 6.10 -18.76 -46.14
C ASP A 392 4.75 -18.88 -45.40
N PHE A 393 4.60 -19.90 -44.56
CA PHE A 393 3.37 -20.22 -43.81
C PHE A 393 2.12 -20.39 -44.67
N SER A 394 2.32 -20.89 -45.90
CA SER A 394 1.25 -21.06 -46.88
C SER A 394 0.59 -22.45 -46.86
N LYS A 395 1.34 -23.49 -46.49
CA LYS A 395 0.84 -24.90 -46.54
C LYS A 395 1.47 -25.78 -45.48
N VAL A 396 0.75 -26.80 -45.07
CA VAL A 396 1.31 -27.90 -44.27
C VAL A 396 2.22 -28.74 -45.18
N VAL A 397 3.47 -28.91 -44.76
CA VAL A 397 4.46 -29.74 -45.46
C VAL A 397 4.59 -31.12 -44.82
N ARG A 398 4.19 -31.23 -43.56
CA ARG A 398 4.23 -32.50 -42.85
C ARG A 398 3.24 -32.53 -41.69
N LYS A 399 2.63 -33.69 -41.47
CA LYS A 399 1.79 -33.94 -40.29
C LYS A 399 2.15 -35.31 -39.73
N ILE A 400 2.44 -35.36 -38.42
CA ILE A 400 2.80 -36.58 -37.73
C ILE A 400 1.88 -36.73 -36.53
N GLU A 401 1.09 -37.77 -36.47
CA GLU A 401 0.19 -38.09 -35.37
C GLU A 401 0.97 -38.77 -34.24
N LEU A 402 0.77 -38.31 -33.02
CA LEU A 402 1.27 -38.96 -31.81
C LEU A 402 0.11 -39.55 -31.01
N PRO A 403 0.34 -40.60 -30.23
CA PRO A 403 -0.73 -41.19 -29.42
C PRO A 403 -1.15 -40.35 -28.22
N TYR A 404 -0.50 -39.20 -27.96
CA TYR A 404 -0.68 -38.35 -26.80
C TYR A 404 -0.74 -36.87 -27.18
N LEU A 405 -1.33 -36.06 -26.28
CA LEU A 405 -1.42 -34.63 -26.47
C LEU A 405 -0.03 -33.97 -26.38
N ILE A 406 0.30 -33.19 -27.38
CA ILE A 406 1.53 -32.40 -27.41
C ILE A 406 1.42 -31.21 -26.50
N GLY A 407 2.39 -31.01 -25.58
CA GLY A 407 2.51 -29.86 -24.72
C GLY A 407 3.31 -28.73 -25.35
N THR A 408 4.54 -29.02 -25.79
CA THR A 408 5.45 -28.04 -26.35
C THR A 408 6.29 -28.58 -27.49
N VAL A 409 6.81 -27.68 -28.33
CA VAL A 409 7.72 -27.96 -29.46
C VAL A 409 8.90 -27.02 -29.39
N TYR A 410 10.12 -27.54 -29.51
CA TYR A 410 11.36 -26.76 -29.43
C TYR A 410 12.33 -27.10 -30.55
N ALA A 411 12.82 -26.09 -31.26
CA ALA A 411 13.89 -26.27 -32.25
C ALA A 411 15.25 -26.09 -31.58
N GLY A 412 15.99 -27.18 -31.52
CA GLY A 412 17.36 -27.17 -31.01
C GLY A 412 18.37 -26.67 -32.08
N PRO A 413 19.53 -26.18 -31.64
CA PRO A 413 20.58 -25.68 -32.55
C PRO A 413 21.18 -26.77 -33.44
N ASN A 414 21.03 -28.05 -33.10
CA ASN A 414 21.54 -29.17 -33.87
C ASN A 414 20.56 -29.69 -34.94
N GLY A 415 19.51 -28.92 -35.27
CA GLY A 415 18.49 -29.29 -36.27
C GLY A 415 17.42 -30.27 -35.77
N ASN A 416 17.42 -30.59 -34.48
CA ASN A 416 16.40 -31.42 -33.89
C ASN A 416 15.17 -30.58 -33.50
N ILE A 417 14.00 -31.05 -33.86
CA ILE A 417 12.72 -30.57 -33.33
C ILE A 417 12.33 -31.50 -32.18
N TRP A 418 12.38 -31.00 -30.98
CA TRP A 418 11.98 -31.69 -29.75
C TRP A 418 10.49 -31.50 -29.48
N VAL A 419 9.83 -32.57 -29.08
CA VAL A 419 8.40 -32.57 -28.72
C VAL A 419 8.22 -33.18 -27.35
N GLY A 420 7.55 -32.47 -26.46
CA GLY A 420 7.16 -32.93 -25.14
C GLY A 420 5.65 -32.72 -24.93
N GLY A 421 5.07 -33.50 -24.04
CA GLY A 421 3.63 -33.41 -23.80
C GLY A 421 3.18 -34.24 -22.59
N GLN A 422 1.91 -34.69 -22.63
CA GLN A 422 1.29 -35.53 -21.59
C GLN A 422 1.61 -37.00 -21.78
N PHE A 423 2.89 -37.31 -21.95
CA PHE A 423 3.38 -38.67 -22.16
C PHE A 423 4.75 -38.83 -21.51
N PRO A 424 5.15 -40.05 -21.13
CA PRO A 424 6.46 -40.32 -20.59
C PRO A 424 7.54 -40.25 -21.69
N GLY A 425 8.60 -39.43 -21.46
CA GLY A 425 9.68 -39.29 -22.42
C GLY A 425 9.56 -38.07 -23.35
N LEU A 426 10.37 -38.07 -24.40
CA LEU A 426 10.42 -37.00 -25.40
C LEU A 426 10.43 -37.63 -26.82
N TYR A 427 9.83 -36.95 -27.76
CA TYR A 427 10.06 -37.25 -29.17
C TYR A 427 11.00 -36.21 -29.78
N TYR A 428 11.75 -36.60 -30.77
CA TYR A 428 12.54 -35.65 -31.57
C TYR A 428 12.58 -36.06 -33.06
N LEU A 429 12.70 -35.03 -33.88
CA LEU A 429 12.78 -35.15 -35.33
C LEU A 429 14.04 -34.43 -35.80
N ASN A 430 14.97 -35.10 -36.44
CA ASN A 430 16.14 -34.45 -37.05
C ASN A 430 15.80 -33.92 -38.43
N THR A 431 15.61 -32.62 -38.55
CA THR A 431 15.19 -31.97 -39.80
C THR A 431 16.32 -31.79 -40.83
N THR A 432 17.57 -32.08 -40.45
CA THR A 432 18.75 -31.98 -41.33
C THR A 432 19.16 -33.34 -41.88
N SER A 433 18.59 -34.46 -41.35
CA SER A 433 18.85 -35.82 -41.87
C SER A 433 17.95 -36.17 -43.07
N PRO A 434 18.44 -36.92 -44.03
CA PRO A 434 17.61 -37.47 -45.10
C PRO A 434 16.50 -38.42 -44.58
N ASP A 435 16.80 -39.18 -43.53
CA ASP A 435 15.84 -40.00 -42.78
C ASP A 435 15.15 -39.18 -41.72
N ASP A 436 14.20 -38.39 -42.12
CA ASP A 436 13.38 -37.46 -41.36
C ASP A 436 12.29 -38.24 -40.56
N THR A 437 12.70 -39.22 -39.73
CA THR A 437 11.78 -40.02 -38.91
C THR A 437 11.69 -39.53 -37.50
N LEU A 438 10.46 -39.51 -36.94
CA LEU A 438 10.24 -39.14 -35.52
C LEU A 438 10.80 -40.25 -34.60
N GLN A 439 11.71 -39.91 -33.76
CA GLN A 439 12.37 -40.80 -32.80
C GLN A 439 11.89 -40.56 -31.36
N PHE A 440 11.84 -41.61 -30.60
CA PHE A 440 11.44 -41.54 -29.15
C PHE A 440 12.68 -41.65 -28.27
N LEU A 441 12.79 -40.73 -27.31
CA LEU A 441 13.79 -40.74 -26.24
C LEU A 441 13.10 -41.14 -24.92
N PRO A 442 13.42 -42.33 -24.33
CA PRO A 442 12.82 -42.79 -23.11
C PRO A 442 13.42 -42.06 -21.90
N ALA A 443 12.90 -40.87 -21.56
CA ALA A 443 13.28 -40.05 -20.41
C ALA A 443 12.18 -40.15 -19.34
N LYS A 444 12.57 -40.04 -18.06
CA LYS A 444 11.59 -40.04 -16.96
C LYS A 444 11.01 -38.62 -16.75
N VAL A 445 10.34 -38.12 -17.76
CA VAL A 445 9.65 -36.81 -17.77
C VAL A 445 8.25 -36.98 -18.33
N GLU A 446 7.28 -36.26 -17.80
CA GLU A 446 5.87 -36.25 -18.17
C GLU A 446 5.29 -34.83 -17.97
N ASP A 447 4.18 -34.53 -18.63
CA ASP A 447 3.55 -33.22 -18.60
C ASP A 447 4.52 -32.06 -18.93
N VAL A 448 5.28 -32.24 -20.01
CA VAL A 448 6.35 -31.32 -20.42
C VAL A 448 5.77 -29.96 -20.85
N THR A 449 6.20 -28.92 -20.21
CA THR A 449 5.76 -27.53 -20.44
C THR A 449 6.79 -26.70 -21.21
N TYR A 450 8.09 -27.01 -21.05
CA TYR A 450 9.17 -26.24 -21.68
C TYR A 450 10.42 -27.13 -21.90
N ILE A 451 11.08 -26.98 -23.04
CA ILE A 451 12.32 -27.69 -23.38
C ILE A 451 13.39 -26.66 -23.74
N LYS A 452 14.62 -26.83 -23.23
CA LYS A 452 15.75 -26.00 -23.62
C LYS A 452 17.03 -26.83 -23.65
N GLU A 453 17.77 -26.77 -24.75
CA GLU A 453 19.12 -27.31 -24.78
C GLU A 453 20.06 -26.55 -23.86
N GLY A 454 20.86 -27.29 -23.10
CA GLY A 454 21.98 -26.74 -22.35
C GLY A 454 23.11 -26.30 -23.28
N GLN A 455 24.00 -25.46 -22.78
CA GLN A 455 25.20 -25.06 -23.59
C GLN A 455 26.24 -26.18 -23.69
N LEU A 456 26.16 -27.19 -22.85
CA LEU A 456 26.98 -28.39 -22.97
C LEU A 456 26.28 -29.33 -23.96
N PRO A 457 26.99 -29.85 -24.99
CA PRO A 457 26.45 -30.82 -25.91
C PRO A 457 25.89 -32.04 -25.19
N GLY A 458 24.75 -32.55 -25.65
CA GLY A 458 24.17 -33.74 -25.06
C GLY A 458 23.35 -33.53 -23.80
N LEU A 459 22.91 -32.30 -23.48
CA LEU A 459 22.11 -31.99 -22.32
C LEU A 459 20.83 -31.23 -22.68
N LEU A 460 19.67 -31.72 -22.20
CA LEU A 460 18.40 -30.99 -22.25
C LEU A 460 17.93 -30.64 -20.85
N TRP A 461 17.44 -29.40 -20.70
CA TRP A 461 16.64 -28.96 -19.57
C TRP A 461 15.16 -29.12 -19.93
N VAL A 462 14.43 -29.85 -19.12
CA VAL A 462 13.02 -30.13 -19.35
C VAL A 462 12.20 -29.65 -18.15
N GLY A 463 11.37 -28.65 -18.39
CA GLY A 463 10.38 -28.16 -17.45
C GLY A 463 9.08 -28.91 -17.61
N THR A 464 8.44 -29.24 -16.50
CA THR A 464 7.15 -29.93 -16.46
C THR A 464 6.17 -29.20 -15.55
N SER A 465 4.93 -29.64 -15.49
CA SER A 465 3.96 -29.17 -14.50
C SER A 465 4.35 -29.54 -13.05
N LYS A 466 5.28 -30.49 -12.88
CA LYS A 466 5.67 -31.08 -11.58
C LYS A 466 7.13 -30.81 -11.18
N GLY A 467 7.91 -30.08 -11.98
CA GLY A 467 9.29 -29.78 -11.66
C GLY A 467 10.23 -29.60 -12.85
N LEU A 468 11.52 -29.47 -12.54
CA LEU A 468 12.60 -29.32 -13.51
C LEU A 468 13.47 -30.57 -13.55
N TYR A 469 13.82 -30.98 -14.76
CA TYR A 469 14.63 -32.16 -15.03
C TYR A 469 15.81 -31.84 -15.96
N ARG A 470 16.91 -32.57 -15.76
CA ARG A 470 18.08 -32.60 -16.62
C ARG A 470 18.14 -33.93 -17.33
N VAL A 471 18.00 -33.93 -18.66
CA VAL A 471 18.00 -35.13 -19.49
C VAL A 471 19.28 -35.23 -20.29
N HIS A 472 19.98 -36.34 -20.17
CA HIS A 472 21.27 -36.62 -20.83
C HIS A 472 21.03 -37.34 -22.15
N LEU A 473 21.62 -36.83 -23.22
CA LEU A 473 21.52 -37.41 -24.57
C LEU A 473 22.75 -38.29 -24.91
N PRO A 474 22.64 -39.36 -25.66
CA PRO A 474 21.39 -39.88 -26.19
C PRO A 474 20.66 -40.89 -25.26
N SER A 475 21.17 -41.12 -24.04
CA SER A 475 20.70 -42.20 -23.15
C SER A 475 19.32 -41.97 -22.55
N GLY A 476 18.81 -40.70 -22.50
CA GLY A 476 17.57 -40.38 -21.82
C GLY A 476 17.68 -40.44 -20.28
N ARG A 477 18.90 -40.66 -19.73
CA ARG A 477 19.08 -40.60 -18.26
C ARG A 477 18.60 -39.25 -17.72
N THR A 478 17.77 -39.32 -16.73
CA THR A 478 17.06 -38.11 -16.19
C THR A 478 17.47 -37.89 -14.75
N ASP A 479 17.93 -36.67 -14.48
CA ASP A 479 18.23 -36.18 -13.11
C ASP A 479 17.14 -35.16 -12.70
N THR A 480 16.49 -35.36 -11.56
CA THR A 480 15.50 -34.41 -11.01
C THR A 480 16.20 -33.30 -10.24
N ILE A 481 15.85 -32.06 -10.49
CA ILE A 481 16.37 -30.92 -9.75
C ILE A 481 15.52 -30.71 -8.48
N ARG A 482 16.12 -30.99 -7.33
CA ARG A 482 15.48 -30.87 -6.02
C ARG A 482 15.16 -29.41 -5.68
N GLY A 483 14.04 -29.19 -4.96
CA GLY A 483 13.56 -27.87 -4.55
C GLY A 483 12.54 -27.25 -5.51
N LEU A 484 12.29 -27.88 -6.68
CA LEU A 484 11.26 -27.48 -7.63
C LEU A 484 10.13 -28.53 -7.77
N GLU A 485 10.05 -29.46 -6.86
CA GLU A 485 8.97 -30.45 -6.83
C GLU A 485 7.61 -29.74 -6.74
N GLN A 486 6.66 -30.17 -7.57
CA GLN A 486 5.34 -29.52 -7.73
C GLN A 486 5.40 -28.06 -8.23
N GLY A 487 6.55 -27.63 -8.73
CA GLY A 487 6.70 -26.33 -9.40
C GLY A 487 6.32 -26.44 -10.86
N ASN A 488 5.26 -25.77 -11.29
CA ASN A 488 4.90 -25.68 -12.71
C ASN A 488 5.88 -24.75 -13.45
N ILE A 489 6.81 -25.32 -14.20
CA ILE A 489 7.84 -24.59 -14.95
C ILE A 489 7.21 -23.86 -16.13
N ARG A 490 7.46 -22.55 -16.24
CA ARG A 490 6.94 -21.70 -17.32
C ARG A 490 7.94 -21.41 -18.42
N SER A 491 9.19 -21.14 -18.05
CA SER A 491 10.26 -20.99 -19.02
C SER A 491 11.62 -21.35 -18.42
N ILE A 492 12.57 -21.68 -19.30
CA ILE A 492 13.96 -21.97 -18.96
C ILE A 492 14.84 -21.12 -19.86
N TYR A 493 15.69 -20.31 -19.24
CA TYR A 493 16.64 -19.45 -19.95
C TYR A 493 18.08 -19.82 -19.58
N VAL A 494 18.91 -20.10 -20.59
CA VAL A 494 20.31 -20.55 -20.42
C VAL A 494 21.22 -19.59 -21.18
N PRO A 495 21.63 -18.45 -20.57
CA PRO A 495 22.44 -17.44 -21.28
C PRO A 495 23.92 -17.83 -21.38
N ARG A 496 24.46 -18.55 -20.39
CA ARG A 496 25.88 -18.93 -20.28
C ARG A 496 26.03 -20.34 -19.73
N GLN A 497 27.21 -20.94 -19.95
CA GLN A 497 27.55 -22.22 -19.31
C GLN A 497 27.37 -22.11 -17.79
N LYS A 498 26.77 -23.10 -17.19
CA LYS A 498 26.51 -23.24 -15.74
C LYS A 498 25.45 -22.32 -15.15
N GLU A 499 24.74 -21.52 -15.91
CA GLU A 499 23.61 -20.73 -15.41
C GLU A 499 22.32 -21.19 -16.08
N VAL A 500 21.34 -21.60 -15.27
CA VAL A 500 19.98 -21.92 -15.72
C VAL A 500 19.00 -21.11 -14.90
N TRP A 501 18.28 -20.24 -15.57
CA TRP A 501 17.22 -19.41 -14.97
C TRP A 501 15.87 -20.05 -15.22
N ILE A 502 15.06 -20.18 -14.20
CA ILE A 502 13.81 -20.93 -14.23
C ILE A 502 12.70 -20.02 -13.73
N THR A 503 11.62 -19.93 -14.51
CA THR A 503 10.40 -19.23 -14.09
C THR A 503 9.30 -20.24 -13.79
N THR A 504 8.45 -19.94 -12.83
CA THR A 504 7.39 -20.84 -12.35
C THR A 504 6.06 -20.12 -12.23
N TYR A 505 4.98 -20.87 -12.25
CA TYR A 505 3.62 -20.33 -12.09
C TYR A 505 3.28 -19.91 -10.65
N ASN A 506 3.89 -20.54 -9.64
CA ASN A 506 3.48 -20.35 -8.24
C ASN A 506 4.63 -20.23 -7.23
N LYS A 507 5.88 -20.23 -7.69
CA LYS A 507 7.07 -20.20 -6.82
C LYS A 507 8.08 -19.09 -7.18
N GLY A 508 7.79 -18.27 -8.21
CA GLY A 508 8.67 -17.17 -8.65
C GLY A 508 9.81 -17.62 -9.56
N VAL A 509 10.97 -16.99 -9.44
CA VAL A 509 12.15 -17.17 -10.28
C VAL A 509 13.26 -17.87 -9.50
N PHE A 510 13.96 -18.79 -10.17
CA PHE A 510 15.07 -19.53 -9.59
C PHE A 510 16.30 -19.45 -10.48
N LEU A 511 17.46 -19.51 -9.85
CA LEU A 511 18.74 -19.73 -10.49
C LEU A 511 19.29 -21.10 -10.08
N TYR A 512 19.56 -21.97 -11.07
CA TYR A 512 20.34 -23.18 -10.87
C TYR A 512 21.75 -22.98 -11.41
N ARG A 513 22.75 -23.07 -10.52
CA ARG A 513 24.16 -22.84 -10.83
C ARG A 513 25.03 -23.65 -9.87
N ASN A 514 26.08 -24.32 -10.42
CA ASN A 514 27.01 -25.14 -9.65
C ASN A 514 26.29 -26.19 -8.76
N ASP A 515 25.32 -26.90 -9.34
CA ASP A 515 24.45 -27.91 -8.69
C ASP A 515 23.67 -27.39 -7.47
N ARG A 516 23.52 -26.07 -7.35
CA ARG A 516 22.73 -25.39 -6.33
C ARG A 516 21.56 -24.63 -6.95
N LEU A 517 20.37 -24.85 -6.38
CA LEU A 517 19.17 -24.08 -6.70
C LEU A 517 19.00 -22.93 -5.70
N VAL A 518 18.84 -21.71 -6.19
CA VAL A 518 18.61 -20.51 -5.38
C VAL A 518 17.29 -19.88 -5.80
N ALA A 519 16.39 -19.70 -4.86
CA ALA A 519 15.17 -18.90 -5.07
C ALA A 519 15.51 -17.41 -5.02
N LEU A 520 15.06 -16.65 -6.00
CA LEU A 520 15.22 -15.19 -6.03
C LEU A 520 14.11 -14.53 -5.17
N PRO A 521 14.37 -13.37 -4.56
CA PRO A 521 13.37 -12.67 -3.78
C PRO A 521 12.22 -12.22 -4.69
N LEU A 522 11.02 -12.18 -4.14
CA LEU A 522 9.86 -11.64 -4.83
C LEU A 522 9.87 -10.10 -4.74
N ASP A 523 9.17 -9.46 -5.69
CA ASP A 523 8.84 -8.05 -5.59
C ASP A 523 7.93 -7.76 -4.39
N GLY A 524 7.85 -6.52 -3.95
CA GLY A 524 7.08 -6.12 -2.77
C GLY A 524 5.58 -6.41 -2.85
N GLN A 525 5.01 -6.49 -4.07
CA GLN A 525 3.61 -6.86 -4.31
C GLN A 525 3.42 -8.37 -4.53
N ARG A 526 4.51 -9.14 -4.57
CA ARG A 526 4.54 -10.58 -4.86
C ARG A 526 3.95 -10.95 -6.23
N TYR A 527 3.95 -10.02 -7.20
CA TYR A 527 3.48 -10.29 -8.56
C TYR A 527 4.34 -11.31 -9.28
N MET A 528 5.65 -11.32 -8.97
CA MET A 528 6.61 -12.25 -9.53
C MET A 528 6.45 -13.70 -9.08
N ILE A 529 5.54 -14.00 -8.13
CA ILE A 529 5.24 -15.38 -7.75
C ILE A 529 4.77 -16.21 -8.97
N THR A 530 4.11 -15.54 -9.93
CA THR A 530 3.69 -16.12 -11.21
C THR A 530 4.49 -15.45 -12.32
N THR A 531 5.70 -15.93 -12.57
CA THR A 531 6.55 -15.43 -13.67
C THR A 531 6.45 -16.37 -14.86
N HIS A 532 6.09 -15.83 -16.01
CA HIS A 532 5.84 -16.61 -17.21
C HIS A 532 7.09 -16.77 -18.07
N CYS A 533 7.80 -15.71 -18.31
CA CYS A 533 8.92 -15.66 -19.25
C CYS A 533 10.08 -14.86 -18.69
N ILE A 534 11.28 -15.22 -19.12
CA ILE A 534 12.50 -14.46 -18.88
C ILE A 534 13.24 -14.32 -20.21
N THR A 535 13.63 -13.10 -20.54
CA THR A 535 14.49 -12.80 -21.69
C THR A 535 15.51 -11.72 -21.32
N GLU A 536 16.70 -11.77 -21.91
CA GLU A 536 17.80 -10.84 -21.63
C GLU A 536 17.98 -9.84 -22.76
N ASP A 537 18.10 -8.56 -22.46
CA ASP A 537 18.49 -7.53 -23.42
C ASP A 537 20.02 -7.49 -23.62
N TYR A 538 20.52 -6.62 -24.52
CA TYR A 538 21.97 -6.47 -24.77
C TYR A 538 22.70 -5.67 -23.69
N GLU A 539 21.97 -5.01 -22.80
CA GLU A 539 22.51 -4.24 -21.67
C GLU A 539 22.67 -5.09 -20.41
N GLY A 540 22.25 -6.37 -20.44
CA GLY A 540 22.35 -7.31 -19.32
C GLY A 540 21.23 -7.18 -18.29
N TYR A 541 20.07 -6.73 -18.74
CA TYR A 541 18.84 -6.77 -17.94
C TYR A 541 17.95 -7.92 -18.38
N PHE A 542 17.31 -8.52 -17.41
CA PHE A 542 16.21 -9.45 -17.61
C PHE A 542 14.88 -8.72 -17.68
N TRP A 543 14.04 -9.15 -18.59
CA TRP A 543 12.66 -8.78 -18.75
C TRP A 543 11.80 -9.98 -18.34
N LEU A 544 10.97 -9.81 -17.31
CA LEU A 544 10.19 -10.85 -16.68
C LEU A 544 8.72 -10.54 -16.83
N THR A 545 7.97 -11.45 -17.50
CA THR A 545 6.52 -11.27 -17.67
C THR A 545 5.74 -11.98 -16.59
N THR A 546 4.65 -11.35 -16.14
CA THR A 546 3.76 -11.90 -15.11
C THR A 546 2.28 -11.69 -15.48
N ASN A 547 1.35 -12.22 -14.69
CA ASN A 547 -0.09 -11.90 -14.79
C ASN A 547 -0.43 -10.46 -14.37
N LYS A 548 0.51 -9.72 -13.82
CA LYS A 548 0.26 -8.41 -13.19
C LYS A 548 1.12 -7.29 -13.76
N GLY A 549 1.93 -7.57 -14.79
CA GLY A 549 2.78 -6.58 -15.45
C GLY A 549 4.11 -7.15 -15.91
N LEU A 550 4.97 -6.24 -16.37
CA LEU A 550 6.31 -6.53 -16.88
C LEU A 550 7.35 -5.98 -15.90
N PHE A 551 8.38 -6.77 -15.63
CA PHE A 551 9.48 -6.36 -14.75
C PHE A 551 10.80 -6.31 -15.54
N ARG A 552 11.62 -5.30 -15.24
CA ARG A 552 13.03 -5.23 -15.66
C ARG A 552 13.91 -5.35 -14.43
N VAL A 553 14.93 -6.20 -14.50
CA VAL A 553 15.87 -6.41 -13.39
C VAL A 553 17.28 -6.59 -13.94
N ARG A 554 18.25 -6.05 -13.25
CA ARG A 554 19.65 -6.24 -13.64
C ARG A 554 20.09 -7.67 -13.31
N ARG A 555 20.53 -8.44 -14.33
CA ARG A 555 20.97 -9.83 -14.13
C ARG A 555 22.07 -9.95 -13.06
N GLN A 556 23.02 -9.00 -13.05
CA GLN A 556 24.10 -9.02 -12.07
C GLN A 556 23.59 -8.89 -10.63
N ASP A 557 22.55 -8.11 -10.36
CA ASP A 557 21.96 -7.95 -9.03
C ASP A 557 21.34 -9.27 -8.54
N MET A 558 20.70 -10.02 -9.44
CA MET A 558 20.17 -11.36 -9.13
C MET A 558 21.29 -12.36 -8.83
N LEU A 559 22.43 -12.28 -9.55
CA LEU A 559 23.61 -13.09 -9.27
C LEU A 559 24.25 -12.72 -7.93
N ASP A 560 24.37 -11.44 -7.63
CA ASP A 560 24.96 -10.95 -6.38
C ASP A 560 24.08 -11.34 -5.16
N TYR A 561 22.75 -11.34 -5.33
CA TYR A 561 21.82 -11.90 -4.34
C TYR A 561 22.05 -13.41 -4.14
N ALA A 562 22.12 -14.16 -5.25
CA ALA A 562 22.32 -15.61 -5.18
C ALA A 562 23.68 -16.00 -4.56
N ASP A 563 24.69 -15.14 -4.69
CA ASP A 563 26.00 -15.28 -4.07
C ASP A 563 26.06 -14.75 -2.62
N GLY A 564 24.97 -14.21 -2.09
CA GLY A 564 24.93 -13.60 -0.76
C GLY A 564 25.70 -12.28 -0.62
N LYS A 565 26.01 -11.62 -1.75
CA LYS A 565 26.75 -10.35 -1.79
C LYS A 565 25.83 -9.14 -1.54
N GLN A 566 24.52 -9.29 -1.75
CA GLN A 566 23.49 -8.28 -1.45
C GLN A 566 22.23 -8.95 -0.87
N ARG A 567 21.44 -8.18 -0.13
CA ARG A 567 20.24 -8.68 0.56
C ARG A 567 18.97 -8.54 -0.25
N ASP A 568 18.86 -7.51 -1.08
CA ASP A 568 17.65 -7.17 -1.82
C ASP A 568 17.95 -7.02 -3.31
N VAL A 569 16.95 -7.28 -4.15
CA VAL A 569 17.00 -7.07 -5.61
C VAL A 569 15.96 -6.04 -5.99
N PHE A 570 16.37 -5.02 -6.73
CA PHE A 570 15.45 -4.03 -7.26
C PHE A 570 14.82 -4.53 -8.55
N TYR A 571 13.49 -4.66 -8.56
CA TYR A 571 12.68 -5.00 -9.73
C TYR A 571 11.93 -3.77 -10.19
N TYR A 572 12.23 -3.28 -11.40
CA TYR A 572 11.50 -2.16 -11.98
C TYR A 572 10.25 -2.65 -12.69
N TYR A 573 9.10 -2.21 -12.23
CA TYR A 573 7.78 -2.60 -12.71
C TYR A 573 7.27 -1.67 -13.80
N PHE A 574 6.65 -2.23 -14.84
CA PHE A 574 5.90 -1.53 -15.88
C PHE A 574 4.46 -2.06 -15.91
N GLY A 575 3.49 -1.15 -15.79
CA GLY A 575 2.06 -1.45 -15.91
C GLY A 575 1.50 -1.00 -17.27
N LYS A 576 0.24 -1.26 -17.52
CA LYS A 576 -0.48 -0.88 -18.73
C LYS A 576 -0.38 0.60 -19.09
N ASP A 577 -0.22 1.47 -18.10
CA ASP A 577 -0.03 2.92 -18.30
C ASP A 577 1.23 3.26 -19.13
N GLN A 578 2.12 2.29 -19.36
CA GLN A 578 3.32 2.47 -20.16
C GLN A 578 3.11 2.12 -21.65
N GLY A 579 1.93 1.60 -22.05
CA GLY A 579 1.54 1.42 -23.44
C GLY A 579 1.10 0.04 -23.86
N PHE A 580 0.91 -0.90 -22.92
CA PHE A 580 0.24 -2.15 -23.24
C PHE A 580 -1.22 -2.15 -22.73
N ASN A 581 -2.08 -2.86 -23.45
CA ASN A 581 -3.52 -2.81 -23.22
C ASN A 581 -3.94 -3.52 -21.92
N THR A 582 -3.18 -4.55 -21.53
CA THR A 582 -3.45 -5.36 -20.34
C THR A 582 -2.16 -5.60 -19.54
N ASN A 583 -2.27 -5.71 -18.21
CA ASN A 583 -1.14 -6.11 -17.35
C ASN A 583 -0.84 -7.61 -17.43
N GLU A 584 -1.71 -8.41 -18.07
CA GLU A 584 -1.58 -9.86 -18.11
C GLU A 584 -0.82 -10.31 -19.34
N PHE A 585 0.39 -10.80 -19.12
CA PHE A 585 1.22 -11.44 -20.14
C PHE A 585 0.97 -12.93 -20.14
N ASN A 586 1.10 -13.54 -21.32
CA ASN A 586 0.82 -14.95 -21.50
C ASN A 586 2.04 -15.83 -21.22
N GLY A 587 1.77 -16.99 -20.63
CA GLY A 587 2.75 -18.00 -20.32
C GLY A 587 2.28 -19.40 -20.67
N GLY A 588 3.14 -20.40 -20.44
CA GLY A 588 2.86 -21.78 -20.81
C GLY A 588 2.93 -21.99 -22.34
N CYS A 589 3.75 -21.19 -22.99
CA CYS A 589 4.02 -21.29 -24.44
C CYS A 589 5.52 -21.35 -24.70
N GLN A 590 5.88 -21.89 -25.84
CA GLN A 590 7.27 -21.94 -26.28
C GLN A 590 7.39 -21.59 -27.78
N PRO A 591 8.20 -20.54 -28.07
CA PRO A 591 8.87 -19.60 -27.16
C PRO A 591 7.89 -18.63 -26.49
N CYS A 592 8.22 -18.20 -25.29
CA CYS A 592 7.43 -17.23 -24.51
C CYS A 592 7.83 -15.78 -24.78
N ALA A 593 8.89 -15.53 -25.50
CA ALA A 593 9.38 -14.22 -25.95
C ALA A 593 10.14 -14.37 -27.26
N PHE A 594 10.15 -13.32 -28.04
CA PHE A 594 10.99 -13.22 -29.23
C PHE A 594 11.87 -11.97 -29.15
N LYS A 595 13.18 -12.15 -29.36
CA LYS A 595 14.14 -11.07 -29.47
C LYS A 595 14.64 -10.98 -30.91
N TYR A 596 14.47 -9.80 -31.54
CA TYR A 596 14.96 -9.51 -32.87
C TYR A 596 16.48 -9.35 -32.88
N GLU A 597 17.12 -9.52 -34.05
CA GLU A 597 18.54 -9.24 -34.21
C GLU A 597 18.88 -7.78 -33.91
N SER A 598 17.94 -6.85 -34.12
CA SER A 598 18.06 -5.43 -33.72
C SER A 598 18.11 -5.22 -32.21
N GLY A 599 17.80 -6.23 -31.42
CA GLY A 599 17.66 -6.15 -29.97
C GLY A 599 16.26 -5.81 -29.49
N ASP A 600 15.33 -5.50 -30.39
CA ASP A 600 13.91 -5.33 -30.03
C ASP A 600 13.34 -6.60 -29.42
N ILE A 601 12.39 -6.48 -28.54
CA ILE A 601 11.72 -7.60 -27.86
C ILE A 601 10.24 -7.59 -28.17
N SER A 602 9.67 -8.76 -28.41
CA SER A 602 8.24 -9.01 -28.57
C SER A 602 7.76 -10.00 -27.50
N LEU A 603 6.73 -9.63 -26.74
CA LEU A 603 6.16 -10.39 -25.65
C LEU A 603 4.68 -10.63 -25.89
N PRO A 604 4.17 -11.87 -25.73
CA PRO A 604 2.75 -12.15 -25.90
C PRO A 604 1.94 -11.73 -24.67
N SER A 605 0.77 -11.11 -24.92
CA SER A 605 -0.17 -10.73 -23.86
C SER A 605 -1.58 -11.22 -24.17
N LEU A 606 -2.50 -11.03 -23.23
CA LEU A 606 -3.93 -11.31 -23.44
C LEU A 606 -4.57 -10.37 -24.46
N ASP A 607 -3.96 -9.24 -24.79
CA ASP A 607 -4.44 -8.33 -25.81
C ASP A 607 -3.28 -7.77 -26.62
N GLY A 608 -2.82 -8.53 -27.59
CA GLY A 608 -1.78 -8.17 -28.55
C GLY A 608 -0.37 -8.64 -28.19
N LEU A 609 0.59 -8.39 -29.12
CA LEU A 609 2.01 -8.54 -28.89
C LEU A 609 2.62 -7.20 -28.45
N VAL A 610 3.20 -7.18 -27.28
CA VAL A 610 3.91 -6.00 -26.74
C VAL A 610 5.31 -5.96 -27.32
N GLN A 611 5.60 -4.95 -28.15
CA GLN A 611 6.91 -4.75 -28.79
C GLN A 611 7.58 -3.49 -28.32
N PHE A 612 8.88 -3.55 -28.08
CA PHE A 612 9.69 -2.41 -27.66
C PHE A 612 11.17 -2.61 -27.92
N THR A 613 11.90 -1.48 -27.95
CA THR A 613 13.36 -1.45 -27.99
C THR A 613 13.89 -1.22 -26.58
N PRO A 614 14.54 -2.20 -25.92
CA PRO A 614 14.97 -2.09 -24.52
C PRO A 614 15.81 -0.86 -24.19
N SER A 615 16.73 -0.48 -25.08
CA SER A 615 17.58 0.72 -24.93
C SER A 615 16.82 2.05 -25.03
N ALA A 616 15.62 2.05 -25.63
CA ALA A 616 14.77 3.23 -25.74
C ALA A 616 13.83 3.39 -24.53
N VAL A 617 13.64 2.32 -23.73
CA VAL A 617 12.76 2.33 -22.55
C VAL A 617 13.45 3.07 -21.41
N ARG A 618 12.83 4.17 -21.01
CA ARG A 618 13.28 4.99 -19.87
C ARG A 618 12.69 4.47 -18.57
N MET A 619 13.49 4.52 -17.53
CA MET A 619 13.10 4.18 -16.16
C MET A 619 13.28 5.41 -15.29
N GLU A 620 12.22 5.86 -14.66
CA GLU A 620 12.28 6.87 -13.61
C GLU A 620 12.63 6.14 -12.30
N MET A 621 13.84 6.36 -11.82
CA MET A 621 14.27 5.72 -10.57
C MET A 621 13.71 6.45 -9.35
N PRO A 622 13.31 5.74 -8.28
CA PRO A 622 12.84 6.35 -7.04
C PRO A 622 14.03 6.85 -6.20
N ASP A 623 14.86 7.73 -6.77
CA ASP A 623 16.13 8.20 -6.20
C ASP A 623 16.03 9.48 -5.37
N GLN A 624 14.82 10.06 -5.25
CA GLN A 624 14.58 11.26 -4.45
C GLN A 624 14.63 10.95 -2.95
N LYS A 625 14.92 11.97 -2.14
CA LYS A 625 15.00 11.86 -0.68
C LYS A 625 13.67 11.43 -0.05
N ILE A 626 13.76 10.87 1.15
CA ILE A 626 12.61 10.55 2.00
C ILE A 626 12.29 11.80 2.85
N PHE A 627 11.01 12.16 2.91
CA PHE A 627 10.48 13.27 3.71
C PHE A 627 9.48 12.75 4.72
N VAL A 628 9.34 13.47 5.83
CA VAL A 628 8.25 13.30 6.78
C VAL A 628 7.29 14.46 6.54
N ASP A 629 6.03 14.17 6.28
CA ASP A 629 5.05 15.19 5.92
C ASP A 629 4.35 15.74 7.15
N TRP A 630 3.87 14.83 7.99
CA TRP A 630 3.20 15.15 9.23
C TRP A 630 3.39 14.04 10.25
N MET A 631 3.22 14.41 11.49
CA MET A 631 3.02 13.47 12.58
C MET A 631 1.66 13.69 13.24
N GLU A 632 1.09 12.64 13.76
CA GLU A 632 -0.13 12.65 14.54
C GLU A 632 0.13 11.99 15.89
N HIS A 633 -0.17 12.71 16.94
CA HIS A 633 -0.08 12.23 18.31
C HIS A 633 -1.44 12.44 19.00
N ASN A 634 -2.06 11.36 19.45
CA ASN A 634 -3.38 11.39 20.10
C ASN A 634 -4.43 12.20 19.29
N LEU A 635 -4.53 11.93 17.96
CA LEU A 635 -5.43 12.60 17.02
C LEU A 635 -5.12 14.07 16.74
N LYS A 636 -4.02 14.61 17.26
CA LYS A 636 -3.56 15.96 16.94
C LYS A 636 -2.43 15.88 15.91
N GLN A 637 -2.70 16.37 14.72
CA GLN A 637 -1.72 16.44 13.64
C GLN A 637 -0.87 17.71 13.78
N THR A 638 0.43 17.56 13.57
CA THR A 638 1.41 18.68 13.59
C THR A 638 2.37 18.52 12.42
N ALA A 639 2.97 19.65 11.99
CA ALA A 639 4.04 19.63 11.01
C ALA A 639 5.22 18.80 11.51
N ALA A 640 5.84 18.06 10.59
CA ALA A 640 6.92 17.14 10.93
C ALA A 640 8.26 17.84 11.14
N ASP A 641 9.01 17.34 12.10
CA ASP A 641 10.43 17.58 12.29
C ASP A 641 11.18 16.23 12.32
N ASP A 642 12.49 16.23 12.29
CA ASP A 642 13.29 14.99 12.35
C ASP A 642 13.57 14.54 13.79
N HIS A 643 13.06 15.28 14.77
CA HIS A 643 13.19 15.00 16.21
C HIS A 643 11.86 15.24 16.91
N PHE A 644 11.36 14.23 17.61
CA PHE A 644 10.06 14.29 18.29
C PHE A 644 10.16 13.93 19.76
N GLU A 645 9.47 14.69 20.60
CA GLU A 645 9.27 14.36 22.01
C GLU A 645 7.83 13.90 22.22
N LEU A 646 7.66 12.69 22.73
CA LEU A 646 6.37 12.10 23.05
C LEU A 646 6.20 11.99 24.57
N PRO A 647 5.02 12.30 25.08
CA PRO A 647 4.74 12.11 26.51
C PRO A 647 4.72 10.62 26.85
N ASN A 648 5.04 10.29 28.08
CA ASN A 648 4.88 8.92 28.56
C ASN A 648 3.40 8.47 28.46
N GLY A 649 3.18 7.22 28.08
CA GLY A 649 1.83 6.66 27.98
C GLY A 649 1.01 7.18 26.80
N PHE A 650 1.63 7.70 25.74
CA PHE A 650 0.92 8.00 24.51
C PHE A 650 0.24 6.73 23.94
N LYS A 651 -0.96 6.89 23.41
CA LYS A 651 -1.72 5.75 22.87
C LYS A 651 -1.30 5.39 21.45
N THR A 652 -1.22 6.41 20.62
CA THR A 652 -0.85 6.26 19.20
C THR A 652 0.02 7.42 18.75
N PHE A 653 1.03 7.08 17.98
CA PHE A 653 1.85 8.01 17.22
C PHE A 653 1.89 7.52 15.78
N ARG A 654 1.50 8.38 14.85
CA ARG A 654 1.49 8.11 13.42
C ARG A 654 2.41 9.09 12.72
N LEU A 655 3.17 8.57 11.78
CA LEU A 655 4.12 9.32 10.98
C LEU A 655 3.85 9.04 9.51
N HIS A 656 3.58 10.07 8.73
CA HIS A 656 3.43 9.93 7.28
C HIS A 656 4.74 10.28 6.59
N ILE A 657 5.18 9.39 5.72
CA ILE A 657 6.41 9.56 4.92
C ILE A 657 6.07 9.70 3.44
N SER A 658 6.85 10.51 2.74
CA SER A 658 6.75 10.71 1.30
C SER A 658 8.10 10.71 0.62
N SER A 659 8.08 10.51 -0.68
CA SER A 659 9.23 10.73 -1.57
C SER A 659 8.67 11.10 -2.94
N PRO A 660 9.07 12.23 -3.52
CA PRO A 660 8.59 12.63 -4.83
C PRO A 660 8.94 11.57 -5.87
N TYR A 661 7.93 10.99 -6.47
CA TYR A 661 8.08 9.99 -7.51
C TYR A 661 6.80 9.92 -8.35
N PHE A 662 6.88 10.31 -9.61
CA PHE A 662 5.73 10.37 -10.51
C PHE A 662 5.62 9.16 -11.44
N GLY A 663 6.54 8.23 -11.36
CA GLY A 663 6.48 6.92 -11.99
C GLY A 663 5.39 6.03 -11.40
N ASP A 664 5.43 4.77 -11.73
CA ASP A 664 4.51 3.79 -11.16
C ASP A 664 4.83 3.56 -9.69
N GLN A 665 3.86 3.81 -8.81
CA GLN A 665 4.03 3.74 -7.36
C GLN A 665 4.43 2.35 -6.85
N ARG A 666 4.23 1.31 -7.66
CA ARG A 666 4.71 -0.05 -7.41
C ARG A 666 6.24 -0.21 -7.47
N ASN A 667 6.95 0.82 -7.93
CA ASN A 667 8.41 0.90 -7.87
C ASN A 667 8.95 1.56 -6.59
N LEU A 668 8.05 2.08 -5.74
CA LEU A 668 8.41 2.82 -4.53
C LEU A 668 8.02 2.02 -3.28
N TYR A 669 8.98 1.36 -2.67
CA TYR A 669 8.81 0.57 -1.45
C TYR A 669 9.57 1.18 -0.29
N PHE A 670 8.87 1.42 0.81
CA PHE A 670 9.47 1.87 2.05
C PHE A 670 9.52 0.75 3.07
N TYR A 671 10.62 0.70 3.78
CA TYR A 671 10.81 -0.17 4.94
C TYR A 671 11.24 0.69 6.12
N TYR A 672 10.87 0.28 7.32
CA TYR A 672 11.33 0.93 8.53
C TYR A 672 11.85 -0.08 9.55
N SER A 673 12.80 0.37 10.35
CA SER A 673 13.31 -0.31 11.54
C SER A 673 13.18 0.65 12.73
N LEU A 674 12.75 0.12 13.87
CA LEU A 674 12.66 0.86 15.12
C LEU A 674 13.75 0.33 16.05
N ASP A 675 14.72 1.18 16.35
CA ASP A 675 15.82 0.84 17.25
C ASP A 675 15.67 1.65 18.55
N LYS A 676 15.93 1.03 19.69
CA LYS A 676 16.08 1.73 20.97
C LYS A 676 17.57 2.02 21.17
N ASP A 677 17.93 3.27 21.45
CA ASP A 677 19.33 3.65 21.66
C ASP A 677 19.97 2.82 22.78
N GLY A 678 21.09 2.16 22.44
CA GLY A 678 21.83 1.31 23.36
C GLY A 678 21.52 -0.20 23.26
N TRP A 679 20.57 -0.64 22.42
CA TRP A 679 20.29 -2.05 22.16
C TRP A 679 20.52 -2.35 20.69
N GLN A 680 21.53 -3.17 20.37
CA GLN A 680 21.72 -3.75 19.05
C GLN A 680 21.01 -5.13 19.03
N GLU A 681 19.74 -5.15 18.62
CA GLU A 681 19.10 -6.37 18.15
C GLU A 681 19.36 -6.56 16.65
N GLU A 682 19.14 -7.78 16.14
CA GLU A 682 19.18 -8.03 14.69
C GLU A 682 18.30 -7.01 13.95
N GLU A 683 18.84 -6.43 12.90
CA GLU A 683 18.23 -5.38 12.10
C GLU A 683 16.98 -5.89 11.37
N ILE A 684 15.80 -5.70 11.97
CA ILE A 684 14.52 -6.12 11.41
C ILE A 684 13.91 -4.94 10.63
N TRP A 685 13.71 -5.15 9.34
CA TRP A 685 13.07 -4.20 8.46
C TRP A 685 11.63 -4.61 8.18
N LEU A 686 10.68 -3.77 8.56
CA LEU A 686 9.25 -3.96 8.33
C LEU A 686 8.78 -3.12 7.14
N PRO A 687 7.89 -3.62 6.29
CA PRO A 687 7.31 -2.80 5.23
C PRO A 687 6.41 -1.70 5.83
N VAL A 688 6.47 -0.51 5.24
CA VAL A 688 5.54 0.58 5.57
C VAL A 688 4.19 0.29 4.91
N ASN A 689 3.10 0.67 5.57
CA ASN A 689 1.75 0.50 5.08
C ASN A 689 1.52 1.17 3.71
N SER A 690 0.50 0.73 2.99
CA SER A 690 0.15 1.27 1.67
C SER A 690 -0.24 2.76 1.69
N ASP A 691 -0.76 3.25 2.82
CA ASP A 691 -1.06 4.66 3.08
C ASP A 691 0.19 5.48 3.46
N ARG A 692 1.38 4.86 3.41
CA ARG A 692 2.69 5.44 3.76
C ARG A 692 2.77 5.95 5.21
N THR A 693 1.98 5.38 6.10
CA THR A 693 2.05 5.68 7.52
C THR A 693 2.82 4.63 8.30
N ILE A 694 3.66 5.08 9.22
CA ILE A 694 4.27 4.27 10.27
C ILE A 694 3.46 4.55 11.53
N THR A 695 2.89 3.51 12.12
CA THR A 695 2.09 3.64 13.35
C THR A 695 2.81 2.95 14.49
N LEU A 696 3.07 3.68 15.55
CA LEU A 696 3.66 3.16 16.79
C LEU A 696 2.66 3.33 17.92
N SER A 697 2.56 2.32 18.76
CA SER A 697 1.70 2.33 19.94
C SER A 697 2.53 2.03 21.18
N SER A 698 2.33 2.84 22.22
CA SER A 698 2.81 2.57 23.59
C SER A 698 4.26 2.09 23.70
N LEU A 699 5.20 2.96 23.36
CA LEU A 699 6.63 2.70 23.62
C LEU A 699 6.99 3.05 25.09
N PRO A 700 7.83 2.24 25.75
CA PRO A 700 8.45 2.59 27.01
C PRO A 700 9.25 3.91 26.93
N SER A 701 9.52 4.53 28.07
CA SER A 701 10.40 5.70 28.12
C SER A 701 11.80 5.40 27.57
N GLY A 702 12.39 6.36 26.88
CA GLY A 702 13.72 6.25 26.30
C GLY A 702 13.86 6.95 24.95
N ASP A 703 15.06 6.90 24.40
CA ASP A 703 15.39 7.43 23.10
C ASP A 703 15.30 6.30 22.05
N TYR A 704 14.61 6.60 20.94
CA TYR A 704 14.36 5.67 19.83
C TYR A 704 14.76 6.32 18.52
N SER A 705 15.22 5.51 17.59
CA SER A 705 15.51 5.88 16.21
C SER A 705 14.64 5.07 15.26
N ILE A 706 13.75 5.75 14.51
CA ILE A 706 13.10 5.13 13.36
C ILE A 706 14.01 5.34 12.16
N ARG A 707 14.55 4.27 11.64
CA ARG A 707 15.24 4.30 10.35
C ARG A 707 14.26 3.92 9.26
N VAL A 708 14.07 4.80 8.28
CA VAL A 708 13.24 4.56 7.09
C VAL A 708 14.15 4.43 5.90
N ARG A 709 14.01 3.36 5.13
CA ARG A 709 14.77 3.15 3.90
C ARG A 709 13.89 2.81 2.71
N LYS A 710 14.40 3.09 1.52
CA LYS A 710 13.85 2.63 0.25
C LYS A 710 14.97 2.28 -0.72
N LEU A 711 14.71 1.34 -1.64
CA LEU A 711 15.60 1.11 -2.78
C LEU A 711 15.51 2.29 -3.76
N LYS A 712 16.64 2.79 -4.24
CA LYS A 712 16.71 3.90 -5.21
C LYS A 712 16.99 3.44 -6.66
N GLY A 713 17.23 2.16 -6.88
CA GLY A 713 17.52 1.60 -8.20
C GLY A 713 18.35 0.33 -8.15
N PHE A 714 18.93 -0.02 -9.30
CA PHE A 714 19.76 -1.20 -9.48
C PHE A 714 21.14 -1.06 -8.84
N GLY A 715 21.76 -2.19 -8.49
CA GLY A 715 23.10 -2.29 -7.95
C GLY A 715 23.10 -2.62 -6.46
N LYS A 716 24.32 -2.86 -5.95
CA LYS A 716 24.52 -3.27 -4.55
C LYS A 716 24.26 -2.09 -3.62
N ASP A 717 23.56 -2.37 -2.52
CA ASP A 717 23.31 -1.42 -1.41
C ASP A 717 22.75 -0.05 -1.86
N GLN A 718 21.90 -0.07 -2.89
CA GLN A 718 21.27 1.12 -3.45
C GLN A 718 20.06 1.57 -2.61
N TYR A 719 20.36 2.00 -1.36
CA TYR A 719 19.32 2.53 -0.46
C TYR A 719 19.44 4.04 -0.30
N ILE A 720 18.27 4.65 -0.05
CA ILE A 720 18.17 5.97 0.56
C ILE A 720 17.58 5.76 1.93
N GLU A 721 18.24 6.32 2.94
CA GLU A 721 17.82 6.19 4.32
C GLU A 721 17.56 7.56 4.94
N LYS A 722 16.59 7.58 5.85
CA LYS A 722 16.29 8.73 6.72
C LYS A 722 16.14 8.22 8.15
N VAL A 723 16.79 8.90 9.07
CA VAL A 723 16.71 8.63 10.51
C VAL A 723 15.83 9.69 11.15
N ILE A 724 14.84 9.23 11.90
CA ILE A 724 13.92 10.07 12.68
C ILE A 724 14.09 9.68 14.13
N ARG A 725 14.39 10.67 14.98
CA ARG A 725 14.63 10.43 16.41
C ARG A 725 13.38 10.72 17.21
N ILE A 726 13.04 9.81 18.10
CA ILE A 726 11.88 9.92 18.99
C ILE A 726 12.37 9.78 20.42
N ARG A 727 12.01 10.72 21.26
CA ARG A 727 12.24 10.65 22.69
C ARG A 727 10.91 10.50 23.42
N VAL A 728 10.72 9.36 24.08
CA VAL A 728 9.59 9.15 24.96
C VAL A 728 9.97 9.59 26.37
N GLN A 729 9.26 10.60 26.88
CA GLN A 729 9.55 11.20 28.18
C GLN A 729 9.38 10.17 29.30
N GLU A 730 10.24 10.26 30.30
CA GLU A 730 10.14 9.44 31.49
C GLU A 730 8.85 9.75 32.26
N ALA A 731 8.16 8.73 32.73
CA ALA A 731 7.07 8.88 33.66
C ALA A 731 7.58 9.55 34.95
N PHE A 732 6.69 10.26 35.65
CA PHE A 732 7.08 10.94 36.90
C PHE A 732 7.69 9.97 37.94
N TYR A 733 7.21 8.70 37.96
CA TYR A 733 7.69 7.66 38.86
C TYR A 733 9.02 7.02 38.40
N GLU A 734 9.45 7.21 37.16
CA GLU A 734 10.74 6.76 36.61
C GLU A 734 11.87 7.76 36.90
N LYS A 735 11.49 9.05 37.15
CA LYS A 735 12.45 10.12 37.43
C LYS A 735 13.21 9.88 38.73
N GLY A 736 14.52 10.13 38.68
CA GLY A 736 15.41 9.88 39.83
C GLY A 736 14.94 10.53 41.14
N TRP A 737 14.40 11.77 41.08
CA TRP A 737 13.84 12.45 42.25
C TRP A 737 12.66 11.72 42.88
N PHE A 738 11.76 11.12 42.06
CA PHE A 738 10.61 10.37 42.58
C PHE A 738 11.07 9.06 43.22
N ARG A 739 12.04 8.33 42.64
CA ARG A 739 12.62 7.15 43.27
C ARG A 739 13.27 7.46 44.61
N LEU A 740 13.98 8.62 44.70
CA LEU A 740 14.53 9.10 45.93
C LEU A 740 13.44 9.52 46.93
N ALA A 741 12.39 10.19 46.45
CA ALA A 741 11.24 10.58 47.29
C ALA A 741 10.47 9.33 47.80
N ALA A 742 10.26 8.35 46.95
CA ALA A 742 9.64 7.06 47.31
C ALA A 742 10.48 6.28 48.33
N LEU A 743 11.80 6.26 48.13
CA LEU A 743 12.73 5.66 49.10
C LEU A 743 12.69 6.40 50.43
N PHE A 744 12.68 7.76 50.37
CA PHE A 744 12.58 8.59 51.58
C PHE A 744 11.24 8.37 52.30
N ALA A 745 10.12 8.32 51.55
CA ALA A 745 8.80 8.02 52.09
C ALA A 745 8.76 6.61 52.74
N LEU A 746 9.40 5.61 52.09
CA LEU A 746 9.53 4.27 52.64
C LEU A 746 10.35 4.29 53.95
N ILE A 747 11.47 5.01 53.99
CA ILE A 747 12.27 5.18 55.20
C ILE A 747 11.44 5.87 56.30
N CYS A 748 10.72 6.95 55.96
CA CYS A 748 9.83 7.64 56.91
C CYS A 748 8.74 6.72 57.43
N LEU A 749 8.15 5.88 56.54
CA LEU A 749 7.15 4.88 56.94
C LEU A 749 7.73 3.82 57.88
N VAL A 750 8.94 3.34 57.60
CA VAL A 750 9.63 2.38 58.49
C VAL A 750 9.91 3.02 59.86
N ILE A 751 10.40 4.29 59.84
CA ILE A 751 10.62 5.03 61.09
C ILE A 751 9.31 5.27 61.86
N LEU A 752 8.21 5.58 61.13
CA LEU A 752 6.89 5.78 61.73
C LEU A 752 6.38 4.46 62.38
N ILE A 753 6.48 3.35 61.62
CA ILE A 753 6.13 2.03 62.17
C ILE A 753 6.98 1.69 63.39
N TYR A 754 8.30 1.96 63.28
CA TYR A 754 9.19 1.75 64.41
C TYR A 754 8.79 2.60 65.63
N LYS A 755 8.49 3.89 65.44
CA LYS A 755 8.03 4.80 66.54
C LYS A 755 6.70 4.34 67.10
N ILE A 756 5.74 3.93 66.25
CA ILE A 756 4.44 3.40 66.72
C ILE A 756 4.67 2.13 67.53
N ARG A 757 5.55 1.23 67.01
CA ARG A 757 5.86 -0.03 67.72
C ARG A 757 6.59 0.21 69.08
N VAL A 758 7.51 1.18 69.09
CA VAL A 758 8.18 1.57 70.36
C VAL A 758 7.22 2.19 71.33
N ARG A 759 6.30 3.08 70.88
CA ARG A 759 5.25 3.63 71.73
C ARG A 759 4.30 2.56 72.21
N HIS A 760 3.90 1.63 71.34
CA HIS A 760 3.03 0.52 71.75
C HIS A 760 3.72 -0.41 72.81
N ILE A 761 4.99 -0.69 72.60
CA ILE A 761 5.80 -1.45 73.60
C ILE A 761 5.91 -0.68 74.90
N GLN A 762 6.12 0.67 74.86
CA GLN A 762 6.19 1.48 76.05
C GLN A 762 4.84 1.56 76.79
N GLU A 763 3.72 1.67 76.02
CA GLU A 763 2.35 1.59 76.60
C GLU A 763 2.04 0.21 77.15
N GLN A 764 2.47 -0.86 76.46
CA GLN A 764 2.30 -2.23 76.97
C GLN A 764 3.15 -2.48 78.23
N ASN A 765 4.37 -1.92 78.29
CA ASN A 765 5.18 -2.04 79.48
C ASN A 765 4.55 -1.28 80.67
N LYS A 766 4.00 -0.07 80.40
CA LYS A 766 3.22 0.67 81.44
C LYS A 766 1.94 -0.07 81.83
N LEU A 767 1.26 -0.70 80.83
CA LEU A 767 0.08 -1.51 81.11
C LEU A 767 0.43 -2.85 81.82
N LEU A 768 1.61 -3.39 81.57
CA LEU A 768 2.10 -4.58 82.24
C LEU A 768 2.40 -4.28 83.72
N GLU A 769 3.01 -3.13 84.05
CA GLU A 769 3.24 -2.68 85.37
C GLU A 769 1.92 -2.47 86.13
N LEU A 770 0.91 -1.86 85.45
CA LEU A 770 -0.45 -1.75 86.03
C LEU A 770 -1.20 -3.08 86.11
N LYS A 771 -0.98 -4.00 85.15
CA LYS A 771 -1.60 -5.35 85.10
C LYS A 771 -1.02 -6.26 86.17
N VAL A 772 0.22 -6.14 86.51
CA VAL A 772 0.85 -6.90 87.62
C VAL A 772 0.18 -6.52 88.98
N HIS A 773 -0.17 -5.24 89.08
CA HIS A 773 -0.85 -4.78 90.34
C HIS A 773 -2.35 -5.21 90.42
N ASN A 774 -3.06 -5.34 89.30
CA ASN A 774 -4.51 -5.69 89.30
C ASN A 774 -4.82 -7.18 89.04
N ARG A 775 -3.80 -8.02 88.77
CA ARG A 775 -4.00 -9.44 88.48
C ARG A 775 -4.14 -10.35 89.65
N THR A 776 -3.93 -9.82 90.82
CA THR A 776 -4.15 -10.59 92.08
C THR A 776 -5.60 -10.60 92.52
N GLU A 777 -6.47 -9.74 91.96
CA GLU A 777 -7.89 -9.64 92.40
C GLU A 777 -8.92 -10.22 91.38
N LYS A 778 -8.53 -10.59 90.19
CA LYS A 778 -9.48 -10.96 89.18
C LYS A 778 -9.34 -12.35 88.58
N LEU A 779 -8.76 -13.31 89.28
CA LEU A 779 -8.58 -14.67 88.80
C LEU A 779 -9.78 -15.59 88.97
N GLU A 780 -10.84 -15.12 89.65
CA GLU A 780 -11.99 -15.96 89.99
C GLU A 780 -13.26 -15.71 89.13
N GLU A 781 -13.31 -14.64 88.32
CA GLU A 781 -14.52 -14.36 87.53
C GLU A 781 -14.46 -14.74 86.05
N THR A 782 -13.28 -15.15 85.51
CA THR A 782 -13.16 -15.27 84.05
C THR A 782 -13.28 -16.68 83.47
N MET A 783 -13.68 -17.69 84.28
CA MET A 783 -13.80 -19.09 83.71
C MET A 783 -15.17 -19.37 83.10
N ALA A 784 -16.11 -18.40 83.16
CA ALA A 784 -17.47 -18.68 82.64
C ALA A 784 -17.77 -18.11 81.19
N ILE A 785 -16.95 -17.30 80.64
CA ILE A 785 -17.27 -16.57 79.34
C ILE A 785 -16.57 -17.16 78.11
N LEU A 786 -15.62 -18.07 78.26
CA LEU A 786 -14.79 -18.55 77.13
C LEU A 786 -15.38 -19.64 76.24
N GLN A 787 -16.58 -20.12 76.54
CA GLN A 787 -17.22 -21.20 75.78
C GLN A 787 -18.12 -20.76 74.62
N VAL A 788 -18.42 -19.47 74.44
CA VAL A 788 -19.43 -19.04 73.45
C VAL A 788 -18.74 -18.43 72.15
N SER A 789 -17.46 -17.99 72.22
CA SER A 789 -16.85 -17.26 71.17
C SER A 789 -16.16 -18.13 70.08
N ASP A 790 -15.89 -19.40 70.35
CA ASP A 790 -15.10 -20.28 69.41
C ASP A 790 -15.91 -20.84 68.24
N GLU A 791 -17.25 -20.82 68.36
CA GLU A 791 -18.12 -21.40 67.31
C GLU A 791 -18.42 -20.47 66.12
N GLN A 792 -18.32 -19.13 66.29
CA GLN A 792 -18.59 -18.19 65.23
C GLN A 792 -17.39 -17.98 64.24
N LEU A 793 -16.19 -18.12 64.71
CA LEU A 793 -14.97 -17.98 63.87
C LEU A 793 -14.72 -19.15 62.90
N ARG A 794 -15.27 -20.35 63.26
CA ARG A 794 -15.11 -21.55 62.45
C ARG A 794 -15.98 -21.57 61.17
N LYS A 795 -17.13 -20.87 61.17
CA LYS A 795 -18.05 -20.81 60.02
C LYS A 795 -17.53 -19.88 58.91
N GLN A 796 -16.88 -18.75 59.27
CA GLN A 796 -16.37 -17.81 58.30
C GLN A 796 -15.13 -18.34 57.52
N GLY A 797 -14.25 -19.14 58.17
CA GLY A 797 -13.04 -19.66 57.55
C GLY A 797 -13.28 -20.73 56.49
N LEU A 798 -14.38 -21.52 56.63
CA LEU A 798 -14.75 -22.58 55.67
C LEU A 798 -15.27 -21.98 54.34
N MET A 799 -16.03 -20.90 54.44
CA MET A 799 -16.62 -20.25 53.27
C MET A 799 -15.55 -19.56 52.33
N HIS A 800 -14.56 -18.91 52.93
CA HIS A 800 -13.44 -18.33 52.16
C HIS A 800 -12.59 -19.39 51.45
N LYS A 801 -12.44 -20.57 52.02
CA LYS A 801 -11.66 -21.67 51.45
C LYS A 801 -12.35 -22.28 50.22
N HIS A 802 -13.68 -22.39 50.22
CA HIS A 802 -14.45 -22.94 49.10
C HIS A 802 -14.47 -21.98 47.90
N LEU A 803 -14.62 -20.67 48.15
CA LEU A 803 -14.55 -19.65 47.11
C LEU A 803 -13.18 -19.59 46.41
N LEU A 804 -12.09 -19.60 47.17
CA LEU A 804 -10.72 -19.59 46.61
C LEU A 804 -10.42 -20.83 45.76
N THR A 805 -10.96 -22.00 46.16
CA THR A 805 -10.76 -23.26 45.45
C THR A 805 -11.51 -23.25 44.10
N ALA A 806 -12.72 -22.75 44.04
CA ALA A 806 -13.52 -22.65 42.83
C ALA A 806 -12.89 -21.63 41.82
N ILE A 807 -12.47 -20.49 42.29
CA ILE A 807 -11.82 -19.45 41.50
C ILE A 807 -10.52 -19.97 40.88
N THR A 808 -9.72 -20.70 41.66
CA THR A 808 -8.43 -21.25 41.18
C THR A 808 -8.65 -22.27 40.06
N HIS A 809 -9.70 -23.09 40.15
CA HIS A 809 -10.04 -24.09 39.16
C HIS A 809 -10.48 -23.47 37.83
N ASP A 810 -11.31 -22.44 37.84
CA ASP A 810 -11.91 -21.88 36.65
C ASP A 810 -11.00 -20.87 35.92
N ILE A 811 -9.99 -20.35 36.61
CA ILE A 811 -8.87 -19.59 35.97
C ILE A 811 -7.83 -20.53 35.35
N LYS A 812 -7.57 -21.68 35.99
CA LYS A 812 -6.52 -22.59 35.53
C LYS A 812 -6.85 -23.29 34.21
N THR A 813 -8.11 -23.48 33.91
CA THR A 813 -8.55 -24.18 32.69
C THR A 813 -8.33 -23.37 31.41
N PRO A 814 -8.75 -22.10 31.26
CA PRO A 814 -8.46 -21.28 30.08
C PRO A 814 -6.99 -20.93 29.97
N LEU A 815 -6.28 -20.77 31.10
CA LEU A 815 -4.85 -20.47 31.11
C LEU A 815 -4.01 -21.67 30.60
N ARG A 816 -4.38 -22.90 30.95
CA ARG A 816 -3.75 -24.11 30.41
C ARG A 816 -3.96 -24.25 28.91
N PHE A 817 -5.15 -23.86 28.44
CA PHE A 817 -5.45 -23.89 27.02
C PHE A 817 -4.60 -22.87 26.26
N LEU A 818 -4.51 -21.63 26.73
CA LEU A 818 -3.67 -20.60 26.12
C LEU A 818 -2.19 -20.95 26.09
N LEU A 819 -1.70 -21.61 27.14
CA LEU A 819 -0.32 -22.11 27.20
C LEU A 819 -0.07 -23.26 26.21
N ARG A 820 -1.07 -24.12 25.94
CA ARG A 820 -0.95 -25.18 24.93
C ARG A 820 -0.94 -24.65 23.50
N VAL A 821 -1.75 -23.65 23.20
CA VAL A 821 -1.79 -22.99 21.89
C VAL A 821 -0.49 -22.25 21.58
N ASN A 822 0.19 -21.73 22.61
CA ASN A 822 1.44 -20.97 22.45
C ASN A 822 2.70 -21.86 22.39
N ASN A 823 2.63 -23.13 22.79
CA ASN A 823 3.79 -24.02 22.89
C ASN A 823 3.94 -25.04 21.74
N ASN A 824 3.45 -24.74 20.52
CA ASN A 824 3.64 -25.58 19.30
C ASN A 824 3.71 -27.08 19.57
N ASP A 825 2.73 -27.65 20.31
CA ASP A 825 2.65 -29.07 20.56
C ASP A 825 2.21 -29.78 19.26
N PRO A 826 2.96 -30.75 18.73
CA PRO A 826 2.67 -31.43 17.46
C PRO A 826 1.35 -32.21 17.41
N SER A 827 0.60 -32.26 18.51
CA SER A 827 -0.68 -32.98 18.58
C SER A 827 -1.92 -32.13 18.16
N SER A 828 -1.72 -30.83 17.76
CA SER A 828 -2.81 -29.92 17.42
C SER A 828 -3.08 -29.76 15.91
N ASP A 829 -2.66 -30.70 15.11
CA ASP A 829 -2.66 -30.65 13.63
C ASP A 829 -4.06 -30.76 12.96
N ARG A 830 -5.14 -30.32 13.58
CA ARG A 830 -6.51 -30.39 13.03
C ARG A 830 -7.38 -29.16 13.11
N LEU A 831 -6.87 -28.06 13.65
CA LEU A 831 -7.69 -26.84 13.70
C LEU A 831 -7.18 -25.83 12.69
N LYS A 832 -8.08 -25.33 11.85
CA LYS A 832 -7.80 -24.24 10.89
C LYS A 832 -7.44 -22.96 11.65
N GLU A 833 -6.58 -22.16 11.10
CA GLU A 833 -6.03 -20.91 11.71
C GLU A 833 -7.15 -19.93 12.21
N GLU A 834 -8.30 -19.92 11.55
CA GLU A 834 -9.49 -19.17 12.00
C GLU A 834 -10.15 -19.72 13.26
N GLU A 835 -10.15 -21.04 13.43
CA GLU A 835 -10.70 -21.68 14.64
C GLU A 835 -9.81 -21.41 15.86
N ILE A 836 -8.50 -21.37 15.68
CA ILE A 836 -7.55 -21.02 16.76
C ILE A 836 -7.72 -19.57 17.19
N LYS A 837 -7.88 -18.64 16.27
CA LYS A 837 -8.15 -17.22 16.59
C LYS A 837 -9.45 -17.04 17.35
N THR A 838 -10.50 -17.71 16.92
CA THR A 838 -11.83 -17.63 17.56
C THR A 838 -11.81 -18.20 18.98
N VAL A 839 -11.22 -19.38 19.17
CA VAL A 839 -11.15 -20.04 20.48
C VAL A 839 -10.19 -19.32 21.43
N THR A 840 -9.12 -18.71 20.92
CA THR A 840 -8.20 -17.88 21.71
C THR A 840 -8.91 -16.60 22.18
N TYR A 841 -9.64 -15.94 21.31
CA TYR A 841 -10.44 -14.76 21.65
C TYR A 841 -11.52 -15.08 22.70
N GLU A 842 -12.26 -16.18 22.53
CA GLU A 842 -13.25 -16.64 23.50
C GLU A 842 -12.63 -16.94 24.87
N SER A 843 -11.46 -17.56 24.91
CA SER A 843 -10.76 -17.88 26.15
C SER A 843 -10.28 -16.64 26.91
N LEU A 844 -9.74 -15.65 26.16
CA LEU A 844 -9.34 -14.34 26.70
C LEU A 844 -10.54 -13.53 27.18
N TYR A 845 -11.62 -13.54 26.42
CA TYR A 845 -12.86 -12.84 26.79
C TYR A 845 -13.49 -13.41 28.07
N ARG A 846 -13.54 -14.74 28.21
CA ARG A 846 -14.02 -15.42 29.44
C ARG A 846 -13.17 -15.09 30.65
N MET A 847 -11.84 -15.03 30.49
CA MET A 847 -10.93 -14.67 31.58
C MET A 847 -11.11 -13.22 32.02
N HIS A 848 -11.22 -12.29 31.08
CA HIS A 848 -11.51 -10.89 31.36
C HIS A 848 -12.81 -10.72 32.15
N TYR A 849 -13.87 -11.38 31.69
CA TYR A 849 -15.17 -11.34 32.32
C TYR A 849 -15.16 -11.93 33.76
N LEU A 850 -14.40 -13.01 33.96
CA LEU A 850 -14.26 -13.66 35.24
C LEU A 850 -13.52 -12.78 36.25
N VAL A 851 -12.49 -12.08 35.81
CA VAL A 851 -11.73 -11.09 36.62
C VAL A 851 -12.61 -9.90 36.96
N ASP A 852 -13.37 -9.39 36.03
CA ASP A 852 -14.26 -8.23 36.24
C ASP A 852 -15.36 -8.55 37.26
N ASN A 853 -15.97 -9.71 37.15
CA ASN A 853 -16.96 -10.18 38.13
C ASN A 853 -16.36 -10.37 39.53
N LEU A 854 -15.12 -10.81 39.64
CA LEU A 854 -14.39 -10.96 40.90
C LEU A 854 -14.07 -9.63 41.55
N ILE A 855 -13.68 -8.64 40.77
CA ILE A 855 -13.45 -7.26 41.21
C ILE A 855 -14.75 -6.65 41.73
N HIS A 856 -15.87 -6.89 41.02
CA HIS A 856 -17.19 -6.43 41.45
C HIS A 856 -17.65 -7.11 42.74
N TYR A 857 -17.45 -8.41 42.90
CA TYR A 857 -17.74 -9.14 44.12
C TYR A 857 -16.93 -8.61 45.31
N MET A 858 -15.63 -8.40 45.12
CA MET A 858 -14.77 -7.86 46.18
C MET A 858 -15.19 -6.42 46.58
N ARG A 859 -15.58 -5.57 45.63
CA ARG A 859 -16.13 -4.24 45.94
C ARG A 859 -17.43 -4.30 46.75
N THR A 860 -18.30 -5.27 46.43
CA THR A 860 -19.60 -5.46 47.08
C THR A 860 -19.46 -6.00 48.51
N THR A 861 -18.43 -6.80 48.79
CA THR A 861 -18.20 -7.41 50.13
C THR A 861 -17.50 -6.46 51.08
N TYR A 862 -16.79 -5.45 50.59
CA TYR A 862 -16.01 -4.53 51.43
C TYR A 862 -16.59 -3.11 51.54
N GLN A 863 -17.71 -2.78 50.90
CA GLN A 863 -18.40 -1.51 51.02
C GLN A 863 -19.72 -1.69 51.80
N THR A 864 -19.68 -1.32 53.07
CA THR A 864 -20.88 -1.08 53.90
C THR A 864 -21.48 0.28 53.53
N GLY A 865 -22.11 0.39 52.35
CA GLY A 865 -22.82 1.58 51.91
C GLY A 865 -24.15 1.14 51.26
N GLU A 866 -25.22 1.91 51.51
CA GLU A 866 -26.53 1.70 50.93
C GLU A 866 -26.46 1.60 49.40
N PHE A 867 -26.93 0.50 48.86
CA PHE A 867 -27.02 0.30 47.40
C PHE A 867 -28.18 1.17 46.88
N SER A 868 -27.87 2.13 45.99
CA SER A 868 -28.91 2.93 45.36
C SER A 868 -29.69 2.06 44.33
N GLU A 869 -31.01 2.02 44.55
CA GLU A 869 -31.94 1.42 43.57
C GLU A 869 -32.35 2.46 42.54
N GLU A 870 -32.51 2.04 41.28
CA GLU A 870 -32.98 2.91 40.19
C GLU A 870 -34.07 2.21 39.38
N VAL A 871 -34.87 2.99 38.66
CA VAL A 871 -35.91 2.47 37.77
C VAL A 871 -35.26 2.05 36.46
N ILE A 872 -35.38 0.79 36.14
CA ILE A 872 -34.71 0.17 34.97
C ILE A 872 -35.77 -0.23 33.96
N ASP A 873 -35.61 0.18 32.71
CA ASP A 873 -36.37 -0.32 31.57
C ASP A 873 -35.91 -1.75 31.26
N LEU A 874 -36.73 -2.73 31.59
CA LEU A 874 -36.35 -4.13 31.50
C LEU A 874 -36.23 -4.62 30.04
N PRO A 875 -37.16 -4.30 29.11
CA PRO A 875 -37.04 -4.66 27.71
C PRO A 875 -35.73 -4.20 27.12
N TRP A 876 -35.32 -2.97 27.40
CA TRP A 876 -34.08 -2.38 26.91
C TRP A 876 -32.86 -3.09 27.50
N LEU A 877 -32.83 -3.34 28.81
CA LEU A 877 -31.73 -4.02 29.48
C LEU A 877 -31.56 -5.45 28.96
N VAL A 878 -32.64 -6.17 28.71
CA VAL A 878 -32.59 -7.52 28.14
C VAL A 878 -32.08 -7.50 26.73
N GLU A 879 -32.50 -6.54 25.90
CA GLU A 879 -32.04 -6.38 24.52
C GLU A 879 -30.53 -6.06 24.47
N GLU A 880 -30.09 -5.14 25.33
CA GLU A 880 -28.66 -4.79 25.45
C GLU A 880 -27.82 -6.03 25.82
N LYS A 881 -28.31 -6.87 26.73
CA LYS A 881 -27.57 -8.07 27.13
C LYS A 881 -27.64 -9.19 26.09
N MET A 882 -28.76 -9.35 25.40
CA MET A 882 -28.88 -10.29 24.29
C MET A 882 -27.98 -9.95 23.11
N ALA A 883 -27.77 -8.64 22.81
CA ALA A 883 -26.91 -8.19 21.75
C ALA A 883 -25.44 -8.67 21.91
N ILE A 884 -25.00 -8.84 23.17
CA ILE A 884 -23.64 -9.35 23.48
C ILE A 884 -23.49 -10.81 23.03
N PHE A 885 -24.57 -11.60 23.15
CA PHE A 885 -24.53 -13.02 22.79
C PHE A 885 -24.89 -13.30 21.32
N LYS A 886 -25.30 -12.30 20.56
CA LYS A 886 -25.76 -12.44 19.18
C LYS A 886 -24.70 -13.10 18.27
N PRO A 887 -23.41 -12.74 18.28
CA PRO A 887 -22.41 -13.41 17.44
C PRO A 887 -22.27 -14.90 17.76
N VAL A 888 -22.35 -15.26 19.05
CA VAL A 888 -22.23 -16.65 19.48
C VAL A 888 -23.51 -17.44 19.17
N SER A 889 -24.67 -16.82 19.34
CA SER A 889 -25.98 -17.46 19.05
C SER A 889 -26.14 -17.64 17.53
N ASP A 890 -25.72 -16.70 16.70
CA ASP A 890 -25.76 -16.81 15.23
C ASP A 890 -24.86 -17.96 14.76
N SER A 891 -23.66 -18.10 15.31
CA SER A 891 -22.74 -19.20 14.98
C SER A 891 -23.30 -20.57 15.36
N LYS A 892 -24.07 -20.66 16.42
CA LYS A 892 -24.74 -21.87 16.90
C LYS A 892 -26.15 -22.06 16.31
N ARG A 893 -26.67 -21.13 15.52
CA ARG A 893 -28.02 -21.09 14.99
C ARG A 893 -29.08 -21.12 16.12
N ILE A 894 -28.86 -20.36 17.20
CA ILE A 894 -29.78 -20.19 18.31
C ILE A 894 -30.56 -18.88 18.10
N GLN A 895 -31.88 -18.95 18.19
CA GLN A 895 -32.70 -17.74 18.13
C GLN A 895 -32.81 -17.10 19.52
N LEU A 896 -32.37 -15.85 19.65
CA LEU A 896 -32.58 -15.06 20.87
C LEU A 896 -33.87 -14.24 20.72
N MET A 897 -34.81 -14.41 21.66
CA MET A 897 -36.10 -13.77 21.60
C MET A 897 -36.37 -12.99 22.89
N ASN A 898 -36.52 -11.71 22.76
CA ASN A 898 -36.96 -10.84 23.87
C ASN A 898 -38.46 -10.61 23.77
N HIS A 899 -39.21 -11.28 24.63
CA HIS A 899 -40.66 -11.17 24.74
C HIS A 899 -41.10 -10.44 26.02
N VAL A 900 -40.23 -9.63 26.58
CA VAL A 900 -40.57 -8.75 27.71
C VAL A 900 -41.51 -7.65 27.18
N PRO A 901 -42.71 -7.47 27.76
CA PRO A 901 -43.66 -6.46 27.26
C PRO A 901 -43.08 -5.05 27.31
N PRO A 902 -43.29 -4.22 26.28
CA PRO A 902 -42.84 -2.83 26.29
C PRO A 902 -43.36 -2.05 27.48
N GLY A 903 -42.53 -1.18 28.08
CA GLY A 903 -42.89 -0.40 29.25
C GLY A 903 -42.82 -1.19 30.56
N THR A 904 -42.24 -2.38 30.57
CA THR A 904 -41.97 -3.13 31.82
C THR A 904 -40.77 -2.53 32.54
N THR A 905 -40.98 -1.94 33.69
CA THR A 905 -39.92 -1.36 34.54
C THR A 905 -39.74 -2.16 35.82
N VAL A 906 -38.56 -2.18 36.39
CA VAL A 906 -38.20 -2.79 37.65
C VAL A 906 -37.29 -1.83 38.44
N VAL A 907 -37.49 -1.77 39.76
CA VAL A 907 -36.65 -0.99 40.68
C VAL A 907 -35.66 -1.96 41.32
N ALA A 908 -34.42 -1.76 40.97
CA ALA A 908 -33.34 -2.60 41.51
C ALA A 908 -32.00 -1.85 41.36
N ASN A 909 -30.96 -2.36 41.98
CA ASN A 909 -29.62 -1.92 41.63
C ASN A 909 -29.27 -2.43 40.20
N LYS A 910 -29.11 -1.51 39.26
CA LYS A 910 -28.88 -1.81 37.85
C LYS A 910 -27.64 -2.68 37.61
N LEU A 911 -26.58 -2.43 38.37
CA LEU A 911 -25.33 -3.17 38.22
C LEU A 911 -25.53 -4.64 38.61
N LEU A 912 -26.16 -4.89 39.79
CA LEU A 912 -26.41 -6.24 40.28
C LEU A 912 -27.39 -6.99 39.36
N LEU A 913 -28.47 -6.35 38.95
CA LEU A 913 -29.45 -6.95 38.03
C LEU A 913 -28.81 -7.26 36.68
N THR A 914 -27.92 -6.38 36.17
CA THR A 914 -27.15 -6.60 34.94
C THR A 914 -26.27 -7.83 35.05
N VAL A 915 -25.55 -8.03 36.15
CA VAL A 915 -24.66 -9.20 36.37
C VAL A 915 -25.52 -10.49 36.46
N ILE A 916 -26.64 -10.44 37.12
CA ILE A 916 -27.55 -11.61 37.24
C ILE A 916 -28.08 -11.98 35.84
N LEU A 917 -28.68 -11.04 35.11
CA LEU A 917 -29.24 -11.28 33.77
C LEU A 917 -28.16 -11.77 32.78
N HIS A 918 -26.99 -11.21 32.84
CA HIS A 918 -25.87 -11.65 31.97
C HIS A 918 -25.50 -13.12 32.26
N ASN A 919 -25.35 -13.50 33.52
CA ASN A 919 -25.04 -14.89 33.89
C ASN A 919 -26.16 -15.87 33.53
N LEU A 920 -27.44 -15.45 33.63
CA LEU A 920 -28.57 -16.28 33.21
C LEU A 920 -28.57 -16.50 31.68
N LEU A 921 -28.32 -15.45 30.90
CA LEU A 921 -28.23 -15.51 29.43
C LEU A 921 -27.00 -16.29 28.96
N ASP A 922 -25.84 -16.11 29.61
CA ASP A 922 -24.61 -16.86 29.28
C ASP A 922 -24.86 -18.37 29.44
N ASN A 923 -25.46 -18.78 30.57
CA ASN A 923 -25.80 -20.16 30.78
C ASN A 923 -26.80 -20.69 29.74
N ALA A 924 -27.84 -19.92 29.40
CA ALA A 924 -28.84 -20.32 28.42
C ALA A 924 -28.23 -20.53 27.02
N VAL A 925 -27.37 -19.61 26.55
CA VAL A 925 -26.68 -19.70 25.24
C VAL A 925 -25.59 -20.78 25.25
N LYS A 926 -24.91 -20.98 26.38
CA LYS A 926 -23.84 -21.97 26.55
C LYS A 926 -24.38 -23.39 26.41
N TYR A 927 -25.49 -23.69 27.07
CA TYR A 927 -26.04 -25.04 27.14
C TYR A 927 -27.09 -25.36 26.07
N THR A 928 -27.42 -24.39 25.20
CA THR A 928 -28.22 -24.60 24.00
C THR A 928 -27.29 -24.87 22.80
N VAL A 929 -27.50 -25.99 22.11
CA VAL A 929 -26.73 -26.35 20.90
C VAL A 929 -27.42 -25.82 19.66
N HIS A 930 -28.75 -26.01 19.57
CA HIS A 930 -29.63 -25.49 18.53
C HIS A 930 -31.01 -25.24 19.17
N GLY A 931 -31.71 -24.21 18.70
CA GLY A 931 -33.06 -23.88 19.18
C GLY A 931 -33.20 -22.41 19.54
N SER A 932 -33.77 -22.12 20.70
CA SER A 932 -34.05 -20.73 21.11
C SER A 932 -33.75 -20.46 22.57
N VAL A 933 -33.40 -19.22 22.86
CA VAL A 933 -33.39 -18.65 24.22
C VAL A 933 -34.38 -17.50 24.24
N THR A 934 -35.37 -17.60 25.12
CA THR A 934 -36.48 -16.63 25.21
C THR A 934 -36.47 -15.98 26.58
N VAL A 935 -36.55 -14.65 26.63
CA VAL A 935 -36.81 -13.94 27.89
C VAL A 935 -38.21 -13.38 27.88
N THR A 936 -38.97 -13.70 28.92
CA THR A 936 -40.32 -13.16 29.15
C THR A 936 -40.41 -12.55 30.56
N ALA A 937 -41.35 -11.68 30.77
CA ALA A 937 -41.61 -11.13 32.09
C ALA A 937 -43.13 -11.14 32.38
N GLU A 938 -43.49 -11.63 33.54
CA GLU A 938 -44.87 -11.71 34.00
C GLU A 938 -45.06 -10.89 35.28
N LYS A 939 -46.15 -10.19 35.39
CA LYS A 939 -46.57 -9.40 36.55
C LYS A 939 -47.61 -10.16 37.33
N SER A 940 -47.38 -10.38 38.62
CA SER A 940 -48.35 -11.00 39.54
C SER A 940 -48.38 -10.22 40.85
N GLY A 941 -49.33 -9.29 41.02
CA GLY A 941 -49.38 -8.38 42.16
C GLY A 941 -48.12 -7.53 42.27
N ASP A 942 -47.51 -7.49 43.49
CA ASP A 942 -46.28 -6.73 43.77
C ASP A 942 -44.96 -7.42 43.34
N LEU A 943 -45.08 -8.48 42.56
CA LEU A 943 -43.91 -9.24 42.09
C LEU A 943 -43.81 -9.16 40.58
N LEU A 944 -42.59 -8.93 40.10
CA LEU A 944 -42.21 -9.09 38.71
C LEU A 944 -41.37 -10.35 38.58
N THR A 945 -41.78 -11.28 37.74
CA THR A 945 -41.01 -12.50 37.49
C THR A 945 -40.43 -12.46 36.07
N ILE A 946 -39.12 -12.52 35.96
CA ILE A 946 -38.40 -12.60 34.71
C ILE A 946 -38.06 -14.06 34.46
N HIS A 947 -38.49 -14.63 33.35
CA HIS A 947 -38.17 -15.97 32.92
C HIS A 947 -37.14 -15.98 31.80
N VAL A 948 -36.04 -16.66 31.99
CA VAL A 948 -35.07 -16.99 30.95
C VAL A 948 -35.26 -18.47 30.64
N SER A 949 -35.75 -18.75 29.45
CA SER A 949 -36.05 -20.10 28.98
C SER A 949 -35.13 -20.49 27.83
N ASP A 950 -34.48 -21.60 27.93
CA ASP A 950 -33.67 -22.22 26.88
C ASP A 950 -34.27 -23.56 26.42
N THR A 951 -33.90 -23.97 25.20
CA THR A 951 -34.26 -25.29 24.64
C THR A 951 -33.04 -26.23 24.60
N GLY A 952 -32.11 -26.01 25.51
CA GLY A 952 -30.84 -26.74 25.60
C GLY A 952 -30.94 -28.15 26.19
N SER A 953 -29.83 -28.61 26.71
CA SER A 953 -29.72 -29.96 27.33
C SER A 953 -30.46 -30.10 28.66
N GLY A 954 -30.97 -29.00 29.20
CA GLY A 954 -31.57 -28.97 30.52
C GLY A 954 -30.55 -28.96 31.67
N MET A 955 -31.01 -28.65 32.85
CA MET A 955 -30.17 -28.59 34.04
C MET A 955 -30.26 -29.90 34.83
N PRO A 956 -29.15 -30.46 35.34
CA PRO A 956 -29.18 -31.64 36.20
C PRO A 956 -30.09 -31.42 37.40
N GLN A 957 -30.89 -32.43 37.78
CA GLN A 957 -31.90 -32.36 38.86
C GLN A 957 -31.26 -31.91 40.16
N ALA A 958 -30.05 -32.38 40.47
CA ALA A 958 -29.36 -31.99 41.70
C ALA A 958 -29.05 -30.46 41.75
N VAL A 959 -28.83 -29.81 40.61
CA VAL A 959 -28.60 -28.35 40.52
C VAL A 959 -29.92 -27.60 40.62
N VAL A 960 -31.00 -28.13 40.04
CA VAL A 960 -32.35 -27.58 40.15
C VAL A 960 -32.79 -27.61 41.61
N ASP A 961 -32.61 -28.76 42.31
CA ASP A 961 -32.95 -28.91 43.72
C ASP A 961 -32.14 -27.96 44.59
N TRP A 962 -30.84 -27.83 44.35
CA TRP A 962 -29.98 -26.90 45.05
C TRP A 962 -30.40 -25.42 44.85
N MET A 963 -30.84 -25.05 43.65
CA MET A 963 -31.30 -23.67 43.36
C MET A 963 -32.67 -23.37 44.04
N ASN A 964 -33.51 -24.36 44.17
CA ASN A 964 -34.87 -24.18 44.75
C ASN A 964 -34.93 -24.32 46.29
N GLN A 965 -33.80 -24.70 46.96
CA GLN A 965 -33.71 -24.78 48.42
C GLN A 965 -33.66 -23.39 49.07
N PRO A 966 -34.32 -23.18 50.24
CA PRO A 966 -34.21 -21.94 50.99
C PRO A 966 -32.79 -21.71 51.53
N GLU A 967 -32.40 -20.49 51.75
CA GLU A 967 -31.02 -20.04 52.06
C GLU A 967 -30.39 -20.55 53.39
N ASN A 968 -31.08 -21.36 54.23
CA ASN A 968 -30.67 -21.64 55.59
C ASN A 968 -30.26 -23.08 55.89
N ASP A 969 -30.15 -24.00 54.97
CA ASP A 969 -29.71 -25.35 55.24
C ASP A 969 -28.22 -25.56 54.99
N GLY A 970 -27.43 -25.48 56.07
CA GLY A 970 -26.00 -25.66 56.13
C GLY A 970 -25.47 -27.07 55.83
N THR A 971 -26.07 -27.84 54.92
CA THR A 971 -25.56 -29.16 54.49
C THR A 971 -24.75 -29.02 53.22
N GLY A 972 -23.42 -28.90 53.40
CA GLY A 972 -22.45 -28.89 52.33
C GLY A 972 -22.43 -30.20 51.53
N HIS A 973 -23.10 -30.24 50.40
CA HIS A 973 -22.83 -31.21 49.37
C HIS A 973 -22.03 -30.46 48.28
N SER A 974 -20.87 -30.97 47.94
CA SER A 974 -20.03 -30.45 46.85
C SER A 974 -20.66 -30.80 45.51
N ILE A 975 -21.64 -29.99 45.09
CA ILE A 975 -22.19 -30.04 43.76
C ILE A 975 -21.24 -29.20 42.93
N SER A 976 -20.74 -29.77 41.83
CA SER A 976 -19.92 -29.06 40.83
C SER A 976 -20.78 -28.04 40.04
N THR A 977 -21.17 -26.97 40.71
CA THR A 977 -21.91 -25.84 40.15
C THR A 977 -20.90 -24.77 39.71
N GLY A 978 -21.01 -24.27 38.46
CA GLY A 978 -20.17 -23.19 37.99
C GLY A 978 -20.31 -21.90 38.80
N ILE A 979 -19.26 -21.10 38.89
CA ILE A 979 -19.16 -19.84 39.68
C ILE A 979 -20.33 -18.90 39.40
N GLY A 980 -20.85 -18.85 38.17
CA GLY A 980 -21.97 -17.96 37.79
C GLY A 980 -23.23 -18.16 38.59
N LEU A 981 -23.64 -19.43 38.90
CA LEU A 981 -24.83 -19.72 39.67
C LEU A 981 -24.61 -19.49 41.18
N ILE A 982 -23.42 -19.71 41.69
CA ILE A 982 -23.02 -19.39 43.03
C ILE A 982 -23.05 -17.86 43.23
N LEU A 983 -22.49 -17.11 42.29
CA LEU A 983 -22.49 -15.65 42.31
C LEU A 983 -23.90 -15.07 42.30
N ILE A 984 -24.79 -15.62 41.46
CA ILE A 984 -26.18 -15.19 41.44
C ILE A 984 -26.83 -15.38 42.82
N ARG A 985 -26.67 -16.53 43.46
CA ARG A 985 -27.25 -16.83 44.75
C ARG A 985 -26.75 -15.87 45.86
N GLU A 986 -25.48 -15.46 45.78
CA GLU A 986 -24.93 -14.50 46.72
C GLU A 986 -25.41 -13.06 46.48
N LEU A 987 -25.77 -12.72 45.25
CA LEU A 987 -26.26 -11.38 44.88
C LEU A 987 -27.76 -11.20 45.06
N LEU A 988 -28.55 -12.31 45.09
CA LEU A 988 -30.00 -12.26 45.20
C LEU A 988 -30.51 -11.51 46.45
N PRO A 989 -29.90 -11.70 47.66
CA PRO A 989 -30.32 -10.95 48.84
C PRO A 989 -30.18 -9.45 48.70
N ALA A 990 -29.11 -8.99 47.99
CA ALA A 990 -28.82 -7.57 47.79
C ALA A 990 -29.78 -6.85 46.81
N ILE A 991 -30.58 -7.61 46.04
CA ILE A 991 -31.64 -7.08 45.16
C ILE A 991 -33.04 -7.53 45.63
N HIS A 992 -33.15 -8.08 46.83
CA HIS A 992 -34.38 -8.65 47.34
C HIS A 992 -35.07 -9.64 46.37
N GLY A 993 -34.24 -10.37 45.59
CA GLY A 993 -34.68 -11.28 44.55
C GLY A 993 -34.73 -12.72 45.00
N ARG A 994 -35.52 -13.54 44.33
CA ARG A 994 -35.55 -15.00 44.48
C ARG A 994 -35.42 -15.65 43.09
N LEU A 995 -34.50 -16.58 42.94
CA LEU A 995 -34.34 -17.36 41.74
C LEU A 995 -34.79 -18.80 41.92
N THR A 996 -35.58 -19.31 40.98
CA THR A 996 -36.03 -20.69 40.93
C THR A 996 -35.76 -21.30 39.57
N ALA A 997 -35.52 -22.61 39.52
CA ALA A 997 -35.28 -23.37 38.31
C ALA A 997 -36.33 -24.43 38.10
N ARG A 998 -36.76 -24.65 36.86
CA ARG A 998 -37.65 -25.73 36.46
C ARG A 998 -37.31 -26.24 35.06
N PRO A 999 -37.61 -27.52 34.76
CA PRO A 999 -37.44 -28.03 33.40
C PRO A 999 -38.34 -27.29 32.41
N GLY A 1000 -37.90 -27.10 31.20
CA GLY A 1000 -38.69 -26.59 30.08
C GLY A 1000 -39.83 -27.58 29.70
N LYS A 1001 -40.87 -27.12 29.00
CA LYS A 1001 -42.05 -27.92 28.64
C LYS A 1001 -41.72 -29.12 27.75
N GLU A 1002 -40.76 -29.05 26.88
CA GLU A 1002 -40.35 -30.15 26.00
C GLU A 1002 -38.87 -30.51 26.18
N ARG A 1003 -37.97 -29.52 26.28
CA ARG A 1003 -36.53 -29.62 26.57
C ARG A 1003 -36.03 -28.32 27.16
N GLY A 1004 -34.83 -28.31 27.74
CA GLY A 1004 -34.16 -27.12 28.27
C GLY A 1004 -34.52 -26.78 29.69
N THR A 1005 -34.24 -25.56 30.09
CA THR A 1005 -34.41 -25.03 31.45
C THR A 1005 -35.15 -23.71 31.43
N ILE A 1006 -35.97 -23.49 32.44
CA ILE A 1006 -36.60 -22.20 32.71
C ILE A 1006 -36.08 -21.72 34.08
N LEU A 1007 -35.31 -20.62 34.02
CA LEU A 1007 -34.87 -19.90 35.21
C LEU A 1007 -35.79 -18.71 35.45
N SER A 1008 -36.35 -18.61 36.67
CA SER A 1008 -37.35 -17.59 37.01
C SER A 1008 -36.80 -16.73 38.15
N LEU A 1009 -36.51 -15.48 37.82
CA LEU A 1009 -36.04 -14.47 38.76
C LEU A 1009 -37.23 -13.62 39.21
N GLN A 1010 -37.58 -13.68 40.45
CA GLN A 1010 -38.66 -12.89 41.07
C GLN A 1010 -38.05 -11.70 41.81
N LEU A 1011 -38.57 -10.50 41.56
CA LEU A 1011 -38.16 -9.25 42.16
C LEU A 1011 -39.41 -8.55 42.76
N ARG A 1012 -39.25 -7.83 43.88
CA ARG A 1012 -40.30 -6.99 44.40
C ARG A 1012 -40.44 -5.73 43.57
N ARG A 1013 -41.67 -5.32 43.28
CA ARG A 1013 -42.00 -4.07 42.63
C ARG A 1013 -42.35 -3.05 43.70
N TYR A 1014 -41.77 -1.84 43.60
CA TYR A 1014 -42.31 -0.66 44.29
C TYR A 1014 -43.07 0.14 43.23
N ASP A 1015 -44.41 0.30 43.40
CA ASP A 1015 -45.17 1.29 42.66
C ASP A 1015 -44.97 2.66 43.32
N TRP A 1016 -44.61 3.65 42.56
CA TRP A 1016 -44.70 5.04 42.91
C TRP A 1016 -46.07 5.57 42.54
#